data_33329696e6068288941ef5500dca3fc7
#
_entry.id   33329696e6068288941ef5500dca3fc7
#
_cell.length_a   1.000
_cell.length_b   1.000
_cell.length_c   1.000
_cell.angle_alpha   90.00
_cell.angle_beta   90.00
_cell.angle_gamma   90.00
#
_symmetry.space_group_name_H-M   'P 1'
#
loop_
_entity.id
_entity.type
_entity.pdbx_description
1 polymer ?
#
loop_
_entity_poly.entity_id
_entity_poly.type
_entity_poly.pdbx_seq_one_letter_code
_entity_poly.pdbx_strand_id
1 'polypeptide(L)'
;MKNNKIKKQEEIPDELLRESPKTENTAELSEQIVDWLSSGDYIPCKPEELIENMDLADHREDFITAMCELEDKGRIVSMKRGKISLTENSPYLRGIFRANAKGFGFVVPEETFSSRLDGDLYISSENTCGAVNGDTVLAAQIKSSRSGNGKSCEGIIVHIIDHELTELSGTVEPVPPLQRESRCSSGLCVRPDKSIYNFLVLLDDGGSTLPHIGSSVQVKLLSYPDKNGCASGVITEVFGESGTTDAVYASILYEYGIKPENGGGFSDALLLQAREISDRGIIYDNSEEHTGGDLEGRKDLRGEMIFTLDGADAKDLDDAINVHRDGDGWILGVHIADVSHYIKFKSPLDCEALSRGTSIYLTDRVIPMLPRPISNGICSLTAGTDRLTVSAIIKIDANGNIIGTELCESVINSKIRGVYSEFNDFIEKGTNSEYYDKYSVLGNMADDCVQLYRLLERKSKERGALELETSEAAILLDADGNPTDITVFERGIGERMIEQFMLCANTAVASCLNRKKIPCVYRIHEEPSPEKIHNFAVFAHNLGLNVSALGAKNVSPESISLILKEAAQKEIGTVVSYVLLRSLMKARYDNKCSPHFGLSTDMYCHFTSPIRRYPDLTVHRFIKLMINGKFSRKELKEAEIFAGKSAEKSNENELRAILAERAVEELYKVRYMSGFINEEFDGIVSSVTSFGIFVELPNTCEGLVPVSGMNGYFVYNEELLTLSDGRTIFRLGNRVRVKLISADIVHRKLEFSLVGTNNGDTVSKEKNHLKYNFRKKSMKNKKFDKRKNHNQMSDIKRGRKRHRKKRS
;
A
#
# COMPACT_ATOMS: atom_id res chain seq x y z
N MET A 1 19.75 45.00 -15.60
CA MET A 1 19.60 45.08 -14.14
C MET A 1 18.44 46.00 -13.80
N LYS A 2 17.28 45.49 -13.56
CA LYS A 2 16.17 46.20 -12.94
C LYS A 2 15.55 45.23 -11.94
N ASN A 3 15.81 45.47 -10.66
CA ASN A 3 15.19 44.76 -9.54
C ASN A 3 13.70 45.08 -9.51
N ASN A 4 12.86 44.15 -9.87
CA ASN A 4 11.45 44.16 -9.51
C ASN A 4 11.32 43.65 -8.08
N LYS A 5 11.30 44.54 -7.12
CA LYS A 5 10.83 44.26 -5.76
C LYS A 5 9.35 43.89 -5.84
N ILE A 6 9.01 42.64 -5.60
CA ILE A 6 7.65 42.22 -5.27
C ILE A 6 7.32 42.87 -3.94
N LYS A 7 6.37 43.78 -3.91
CA LYS A 7 5.84 44.40 -2.68
C LYS A 7 5.16 43.29 -1.85
N LYS A 8 5.53 43.26 -0.54
CA LYS A 8 4.79 42.51 0.48
C LYS A 8 3.30 42.82 0.38
N GLN A 9 2.48 41.77 0.46
CA GLN A 9 1.05 41.89 0.74
C GLN A 9 0.86 42.66 2.06
N GLU A 10 -0.12 43.51 2.11
CA GLU A 10 -0.62 44.13 3.32
C GLU A 10 -1.30 43.05 4.14
N GLU A 11 -0.73 42.73 5.31
CA GLU A 11 -1.28 41.80 6.29
C GLU A 11 -2.62 42.37 6.79
N ILE A 12 -3.65 41.55 6.76
CA ILE A 12 -4.92 41.83 7.44
C ILE A 12 -4.63 41.78 8.94
N PRO A 13 -5.13 42.72 9.75
CA PRO A 13 -4.81 42.79 11.18
C PRO A 13 -5.24 41.53 11.94
N ASP A 14 -4.36 41.00 12.77
CA ASP A 14 -4.52 39.81 13.64
C ASP A 14 -5.72 39.87 14.61
N GLU A 15 -6.46 40.97 14.67
CA GLU A 15 -7.60 41.11 15.60
C GLU A 15 -8.90 40.43 15.12
N LEU A 16 -8.94 39.85 13.91
CA LEU A 16 -10.12 39.16 13.35
C LEU A 16 -10.10 37.66 13.44
N LEU A 17 -9.05 37.05 14.02
CA LEU A 17 -8.95 35.60 14.23
C LEU A 17 -9.60 35.18 15.54
N ARG A 18 -10.91 35.39 15.70
CA ARG A 18 -11.72 34.68 16.70
C ARG A 18 -12.52 33.61 15.99
N GLU A 19 -12.35 32.35 16.45
CA GLU A 19 -13.17 31.22 16.02
C GLU A 19 -14.65 31.54 16.21
N SER A 20 -15.35 31.75 15.09
CA SER A 20 -16.79 31.89 15.06
C SER A 20 -17.44 30.52 14.86
N PRO A 21 -18.59 30.23 15.50
CA PRO A 21 -19.25 28.92 15.37
C PRO A 21 -19.68 28.71 13.91
N LYS A 22 -19.32 27.55 13.34
CA LYS A 22 -19.72 27.13 11.99
C LYS A 22 -21.23 27.01 11.92
N THR A 23 -21.87 27.90 11.17
CA THR A 23 -23.30 27.83 10.82
C THR A 23 -23.46 27.09 9.49
N GLU A 24 -24.49 26.26 9.34
CA GLU A 24 -24.85 25.55 8.10
C GLU A 24 -24.94 26.52 6.89
N ASN A 25 -25.17 27.78 7.14
CA ASN A 25 -25.30 28.84 6.15
C ASN A 25 -24.00 29.17 5.40
N THR A 26 -22.81 29.03 6.03
CA THR A 26 -21.53 29.42 5.42
C THR A 26 -21.06 28.39 4.36
N ALA A 27 -21.37 27.10 4.55
CA ALA A 27 -21.03 26.06 3.59
C ALA A 27 -21.83 26.20 2.28
N GLU A 28 -23.15 26.48 2.40
CA GLU A 28 -24.01 26.70 1.26
C GLU A 28 -23.62 27.96 0.48
N LEU A 29 -23.24 29.02 1.19
CA LEU A 29 -22.73 30.26 0.60
C LEU A 29 -21.39 30.04 -0.12
N SER A 30 -20.50 29.23 0.42
CA SER A 30 -19.23 28.86 -0.23
C SER A 30 -19.45 28.16 -1.57
N GLU A 31 -20.42 27.24 -1.65
CA GLU A 31 -20.79 26.58 -2.91
C GLU A 31 -21.40 27.58 -3.92
N GLN A 32 -22.27 28.46 -3.48
CA GLN A 32 -22.85 29.51 -4.33
C GLN A 32 -21.79 30.47 -4.91
N ILE A 33 -20.78 30.84 -4.10
CA ILE A 33 -19.65 31.65 -4.56
C ILE A 33 -18.86 30.90 -5.63
N VAL A 34 -18.54 29.63 -5.40
CA VAL A 34 -17.80 28.80 -6.38
C VAL A 34 -18.57 28.63 -7.68
N ASP A 35 -19.88 28.38 -7.60
CA ASP A 35 -20.75 28.29 -8.80
C ASP A 35 -20.76 29.59 -9.59
N TRP A 36 -20.88 30.73 -8.90
CA TRP A 36 -20.81 32.07 -9.55
C TRP A 36 -19.47 32.30 -10.24
N LEU A 37 -18.35 31.98 -9.56
CA LEU A 37 -16.99 32.10 -10.10
C LEU A 37 -16.72 31.13 -11.26
N SER A 38 -17.48 30.03 -11.34
CA SER A 38 -17.40 29.03 -12.41
C SER A 38 -18.21 29.41 -13.64
N SER A 39 -19.09 30.39 -13.53
CA SER A 39 -19.95 30.81 -14.64
C SER A 39 -19.11 31.38 -15.79
N GLY A 40 -19.49 31.07 -17.04
CA GLY A 40 -18.77 31.52 -18.24
C GLY A 40 -18.75 33.03 -18.42
N ASP A 41 -19.61 33.75 -17.71
CA ASP A 41 -19.76 35.21 -17.76
C ASP A 41 -18.98 35.95 -16.66
N TYR A 42 -18.32 35.16 -15.73
CA TYR A 42 -17.57 35.77 -14.63
C TYR A 42 -16.30 36.45 -15.12
N ILE A 43 -16.17 37.75 -14.81
CA ILE A 43 -14.95 38.52 -15.02
C ILE A 43 -14.30 38.79 -13.66
N PRO A 44 -13.00 38.41 -13.43
CA PRO A 44 -12.34 38.65 -12.16
C PRO A 44 -12.50 40.10 -11.65
N CYS A 45 -13.12 40.25 -10.50
CA CYS A 45 -13.42 41.49 -9.81
C CYS A 45 -12.91 41.45 -8.37
N LYS A 46 -12.99 42.56 -7.64
CA LYS A 46 -12.64 42.62 -6.23
C LYS A 46 -13.76 42.01 -5.34
N PRO A 47 -13.46 41.62 -4.10
CA PRO A 47 -14.47 41.12 -3.18
C PRO A 47 -15.66 42.08 -2.99
N GLU A 48 -15.41 43.40 -2.97
CA GLU A 48 -16.46 44.40 -2.82
C GLU A 48 -17.39 44.44 -4.03
N GLU A 49 -16.86 44.26 -5.23
CA GLU A 49 -17.63 44.18 -6.46
C GLU A 49 -18.36 42.85 -6.59
N LEU A 50 -17.75 41.77 -6.05
CA LEU A 50 -18.32 40.42 -6.07
C LEU A 50 -19.56 40.31 -5.17
N ILE A 51 -19.52 40.89 -3.96
CA ILE A 51 -20.67 40.91 -3.03
C ILE A 51 -21.85 41.65 -3.58
N GLU A 52 -21.60 42.76 -4.30
CA GLU A 52 -22.65 43.54 -4.99
C GLU A 52 -23.24 42.75 -6.17
N ASN A 53 -22.41 42.12 -6.98
CA ASN A 53 -22.85 41.30 -8.12
C ASN A 53 -23.68 40.08 -7.74
N MET A 54 -23.45 39.52 -6.54
CA MET A 54 -24.19 38.40 -6.01
C MET A 54 -25.39 38.78 -5.14
N ASP A 55 -25.65 40.12 -4.99
CA ASP A 55 -26.73 40.69 -4.14
C ASP A 55 -26.66 40.19 -2.67
N LEU A 56 -25.45 40.12 -2.13
CA LEU A 56 -25.14 39.61 -0.80
C LEU A 56 -24.75 40.71 0.20
N ALA A 57 -25.10 41.96 -0.08
CA ALA A 57 -24.73 43.13 0.74
C ALA A 57 -25.21 43.00 2.19
N ASP A 58 -26.39 42.40 2.42
CA ASP A 58 -26.98 42.14 3.75
C ASP A 58 -26.30 40.97 4.50
N HIS A 59 -25.51 40.12 3.83
CA HIS A 59 -24.80 38.98 4.35
C HIS A 59 -23.30 39.16 4.31
N ARG A 60 -22.81 40.37 4.49
CA ARG A 60 -21.41 40.71 4.31
C ARG A 60 -20.44 39.95 5.20
N GLU A 61 -20.78 39.70 6.45
CA GLU A 61 -19.92 38.96 7.39
C GLU A 61 -19.80 37.48 6.99
N ASP A 62 -20.91 36.84 6.65
CA ASP A 62 -20.95 35.45 6.19
C ASP A 62 -20.18 35.30 4.86
N PHE A 63 -20.33 36.28 3.96
CA PHE A 63 -19.59 36.32 2.69
C PHE A 63 -18.07 36.42 2.90
N ILE A 64 -17.61 37.30 3.79
CA ILE A 64 -16.18 37.44 4.10
C ILE A 64 -15.65 36.13 4.71
N THR A 65 -16.40 35.51 5.63
CA THR A 65 -16.03 34.24 6.24
C THR A 65 -15.94 33.12 5.19
N ALA A 66 -16.94 33.00 4.30
CA ALA A 66 -16.92 32.04 3.21
C ALA A 66 -15.76 32.26 2.22
N MET A 67 -15.44 33.53 1.92
CA MET A 67 -14.29 33.88 1.07
C MET A 67 -12.97 33.49 1.70
N CYS A 68 -12.78 33.78 2.99
CA CYS A 68 -11.58 33.37 3.73
C CYS A 68 -11.45 31.82 3.74
N GLU A 69 -12.53 31.09 4.04
CA GLU A 69 -12.50 29.62 3.99
C GLU A 69 -12.17 29.07 2.60
N LEU A 70 -12.68 29.68 1.54
CA LEU A 70 -12.39 29.25 0.16
C LEU A 70 -10.94 29.55 -0.23
N GLU A 71 -10.37 30.68 0.24
CA GLU A 71 -8.96 31.03 0.02
C GLU A 71 -8.04 30.12 0.83
N ASP A 72 -8.36 29.86 2.11
CA ASP A 72 -7.63 28.92 2.96
C ASP A 72 -7.63 27.49 2.39
N LYS A 73 -8.76 27.04 1.83
CA LYS A 73 -8.86 25.76 1.12
C LYS A 73 -8.23 25.77 -0.28
N GLY A 74 -7.67 26.90 -0.71
CA GLY A 74 -7.06 27.06 -2.04
C GLY A 74 -8.02 26.86 -3.22
N ARG A 75 -9.34 27.02 -3.00
CA ARG A 75 -10.35 26.96 -4.06
C ARG A 75 -10.40 28.24 -4.89
N ILE A 76 -10.16 29.37 -4.24
CA ILE A 76 -10.04 30.68 -4.86
C ILE A 76 -8.67 31.28 -4.56
N VAL A 77 -8.26 32.24 -5.36
CA VAL A 77 -7.01 32.99 -5.18
C VAL A 77 -7.20 34.46 -5.47
N SER A 78 -6.52 35.28 -4.68
CA SER A 78 -6.40 36.71 -4.94
C SER A 78 -5.30 36.95 -5.98
N MET A 79 -5.69 37.54 -7.11
CA MET A 79 -4.79 37.90 -8.21
C MET A 79 -4.30 39.36 -8.10
N LYS A 80 -3.46 39.78 -9.05
CA LYS A 80 -2.98 41.18 -9.13
C LYS A 80 -4.13 42.18 -9.02
N ARG A 81 -3.98 43.17 -8.14
CA ARG A 81 -4.96 44.24 -7.81
C ARG A 81 -6.14 43.76 -6.96
N GLY A 82 -5.99 42.67 -6.21
CA GLY A 82 -7.01 42.12 -5.32
C GLY A 82 -8.24 41.54 -6.04
N LYS A 83 -8.10 41.11 -7.29
CA LYS A 83 -9.17 40.45 -8.03
C LYS A 83 -9.22 38.96 -7.66
N ILE A 84 -10.40 38.43 -7.43
CA ILE A 84 -10.63 37.03 -7.10
C ILE A 84 -10.76 36.19 -8.36
N SER A 85 -10.29 34.95 -8.29
CA SER A 85 -10.50 33.94 -9.33
C SER A 85 -10.49 32.54 -8.72
N LEU A 86 -11.15 31.62 -9.37
CA LEU A 86 -10.93 30.19 -9.06
C LEU A 86 -9.47 29.82 -9.31
N THR A 87 -8.91 28.99 -8.48
CA THR A 87 -7.52 28.51 -8.63
C THR A 87 -7.32 27.86 -9.99
N GLU A 88 -8.31 27.12 -10.48
CA GLU A 88 -8.31 26.49 -11.80
C GLU A 88 -8.21 27.50 -12.96
N ASN A 89 -8.66 28.73 -12.77
CA ASN A 89 -8.63 29.81 -13.79
C ASN A 89 -7.46 30.77 -13.57
N SER A 90 -6.60 30.49 -12.61
CA SER A 90 -5.44 31.31 -12.22
C SER A 90 -4.12 30.75 -12.78
N PRO A 91 -3.02 31.49 -12.74
CA PRO A 91 -1.68 30.97 -13.09
C PRO A 91 -1.08 30.06 -12.01
N TYR A 92 -1.76 29.81 -10.91
CA TYR A 92 -1.30 28.95 -9.82
C TYR A 92 -1.69 27.50 -10.08
N LEU A 93 -0.92 26.59 -9.48
CA LEU A 93 -1.12 25.15 -9.49
C LEU A 93 -1.35 24.69 -8.06
N ARG A 94 -2.39 23.94 -7.83
CA ARG A 94 -2.61 23.23 -6.58
C ARG A 94 -2.03 21.82 -6.70
N GLY A 95 -1.32 21.38 -5.66
CA GLY A 95 -0.69 20.05 -5.65
C GLY A 95 -0.05 19.72 -4.32
N ILE A 96 0.53 18.52 -4.24
CA ILE A 96 1.19 18.02 -3.05
C ILE A 96 2.70 18.24 -3.19
N PHE A 97 3.31 18.86 -2.17
CA PHE A 97 4.75 19.06 -2.12
C PHE A 97 5.46 17.80 -1.64
N ARG A 98 6.37 17.29 -2.45
CA ARG A 98 7.26 16.18 -2.12
C ARG A 98 8.67 16.70 -1.91
N ALA A 99 9.09 16.76 -0.65
CA ALA A 99 10.41 17.23 -0.28
C ALA A 99 11.50 16.19 -0.59
N ASN A 100 12.73 16.68 -0.75
CA ASN A 100 13.94 15.86 -0.87
C ASN A 100 14.87 16.18 0.31
N ALA A 101 15.61 15.19 0.79
CA ALA A 101 16.57 15.35 1.89
C ALA A 101 17.64 16.43 1.66
N LYS A 102 17.87 16.86 0.41
CA LYS A 102 18.78 17.97 0.06
C LYS A 102 18.12 19.34 0.14
N GLY A 103 16.87 19.44 0.62
CA GLY A 103 16.15 20.70 0.84
C GLY A 103 15.34 21.23 -0.36
N PHE A 104 15.48 20.69 -1.55
CA PHE A 104 14.59 20.96 -2.68
C PHE A 104 13.41 19.97 -2.70
N GLY A 105 12.43 20.18 -3.55
CA GLY A 105 11.33 19.25 -3.72
C GLY A 105 10.62 19.42 -5.05
N PHE A 106 9.49 18.72 -5.17
CA PHE A 106 8.63 18.74 -6.35
C PHE A 106 7.18 18.95 -5.91
N VAL A 107 6.43 19.74 -6.64
CA VAL A 107 4.97 19.79 -6.48
C VAL A 107 4.37 18.90 -7.54
N VAL A 108 3.66 17.87 -7.08
CA VAL A 108 2.86 16.95 -7.91
C VAL A 108 1.49 17.59 -8.08
N PRO A 109 1.13 18.08 -9.29
CA PRO A 109 -0.16 18.75 -9.50
C PRO A 109 -1.32 17.77 -9.29
N GLU A 110 -2.44 18.26 -8.76
CA GLU A 110 -3.71 17.53 -8.79
C GLU A 110 -4.17 17.31 -10.24
N GLU A 111 -5.03 16.29 -10.47
CA GLU A 111 -5.47 15.88 -11.81
C GLU A 111 -6.01 17.03 -12.66
N THR A 112 -6.77 17.93 -12.06
CA THR A 112 -7.31 19.14 -12.72
C THR A 112 -6.24 20.07 -13.28
N PHE A 113 -5.03 20.04 -12.71
CA PHE A 113 -3.91 20.88 -13.11
C PHE A 113 -2.83 20.13 -13.90
N SER A 114 -2.91 18.81 -13.97
CA SER A 114 -1.90 17.96 -14.61
C SER A 114 -1.67 18.26 -16.10
N SER A 115 -2.70 18.72 -16.81
CA SER A 115 -2.59 19.11 -18.22
C SER A 115 -1.77 20.38 -18.49
N ARG A 116 -1.41 21.15 -17.45
CA ARG A 116 -0.65 22.41 -17.57
C ARG A 116 0.86 22.22 -17.56
N LEU A 117 1.33 21.08 -17.08
CA LEU A 117 2.75 20.74 -16.95
C LEU A 117 3.04 19.39 -17.60
N ASP A 118 4.22 19.27 -18.19
CA ASP A 118 4.77 17.97 -18.61
C ASP A 118 5.56 17.39 -17.40
N GLY A 119 4.86 16.88 -16.36
CA GLY A 119 5.44 16.32 -15.14
C GLY A 119 5.38 17.24 -13.91
N ASP A 120 6.16 16.93 -12.89
CA ASP A 120 6.18 17.63 -11.61
C ASP A 120 6.89 18.98 -11.67
N LEU A 121 6.47 19.93 -10.84
CA LEU A 121 7.08 21.25 -10.75
C LEU A 121 8.25 21.23 -9.77
N TYR A 122 9.47 21.45 -10.24
CA TYR A 122 10.67 21.52 -9.38
C TYR A 122 10.66 22.81 -8.54
N ILE A 123 10.90 22.66 -7.21
CA ILE A 123 10.98 23.74 -6.24
C ILE A 123 12.38 23.72 -5.62
N SER A 124 13.14 24.79 -5.81
CA SER A 124 14.44 24.93 -5.16
C SER A 124 14.29 25.16 -3.65
N SER A 125 15.32 24.87 -2.88
CA SER A 125 15.30 25.05 -1.40
C SER A 125 14.96 26.48 -0.95
N GLU A 126 15.26 27.48 -1.76
CA GLU A 126 14.95 28.89 -1.47
C GLU A 126 13.49 29.24 -1.74
N ASN A 127 12.77 28.41 -2.49
CA ASN A 127 11.41 28.64 -2.98
C ASN A 127 10.35 27.77 -2.30
N THR A 128 10.71 26.99 -1.26
CA THR A 128 9.78 26.11 -0.53
C THR A 128 8.83 26.87 0.40
N CYS A 129 9.17 28.11 0.79
CA CYS A 129 8.38 28.96 1.68
C CYS A 129 8.01 28.31 3.03
N GLY A 130 8.82 27.34 3.51
CA GLY A 130 8.55 26.63 4.75
C GLY A 130 7.67 25.39 4.61
N ALA A 131 7.26 25.03 3.39
CA ALA A 131 6.51 23.80 3.16
C ALA A 131 7.32 22.56 3.52
N VAL A 132 6.66 21.59 4.13
CA VAL A 132 7.21 20.29 4.49
C VAL A 132 6.64 19.20 3.60
N ASN A 133 7.25 18.01 3.66
CA ASN A 133 6.80 16.88 2.83
C ASN A 133 5.36 16.49 3.13
N GLY A 134 4.54 16.38 2.10
CA GLY A 134 3.12 16.03 2.18
C GLY A 134 2.18 17.24 2.09
N ASP A 135 2.68 18.46 2.30
CA ASP A 135 1.85 19.65 2.32
C ASP A 135 1.08 19.86 1.02
N THR A 136 -0.19 20.20 1.17
CA THR A 136 -1.00 20.71 0.05
C THR A 136 -0.69 22.18 -0.18
N VAL A 137 -0.22 22.53 -1.36
CA VAL A 137 0.33 23.86 -1.65
C VAL A 137 -0.24 24.47 -2.92
N LEU A 138 -0.22 25.81 -2.97
CA LEU A 138 -0.32 26.58 -4.21
C LEU A 138 1.07 26.95 -4.69
N ALA A 139 1.40 26.61 -5.92
CA ALA A 139 2.68 26.91 -6.53
C ALA A 139 2.53 27.73 -7.80
N ALA A 140 3.50 28.59 -8.07
CA ALA A 140 3.59 29.37 -9.30
C ALA A 140 4.81 28.93 -10.11
N GLN A 141 4.65 28.79 -11.43
CA GLN A 141 5.76 28.54 -12.33
C GLN A 141 6.56 29.82 -12.56
N ILE A 142 7.90 29.78 -12.34
CA ILE A 142 8.80 30.92 -12.52
C ILE A 142 9.48 30.87 -13.87
N LYS A 143 9.96 29.67 -14.29
CA LYS A 143 10.72 29.47 -15.54
C LYS A 143 10.34 28.16 -16.19
N SER A 144 10.32 28.17 -17.51
CA SER A 144 10.40 26.97 -18.33
C SER A 144 11.71 26.97 -19.08
N SER A 145 12.62 26.04 -18.78
CA SER A 145 13.85 25.87 -19.56
C SER A 145 13.73 24.66 -20.48
N ARG A 146 14.10 24.82 -21.74
CA ARG A 146 14.33 23.69 -22.65
C ARG A 146 15.74 23.19 -22.44
N SER A 147 15.95 22.22 -21.57
CA SER A 147 17.17 21.41 -21.52
C SER A 147 17.02 20.23 -22.48
N GLY A 148 18.11 19.75 -23.08
CA GLY A 148 18.12 18.79 -24.18
C GLY A 148 17.48 17.41 -23.94
N ASN A 149 16.95 17.13 -22.74
CA ASN A 149 16.29 15.88 -22.34
C ASN A 149 14.91 16.06 -21.70
N GLY A 150 14.20 17.17 -21.93
CA GLY A 150 12.87 17.39 -21.36
C GLY A 150 12.70 18.85 -20.91
N LYS A 151 11.44 19.31 -20.75
CA LYS A 151 11.14 20.60 -20.14
C LYS A 151 11.18 20.42 -18.62
N SER A 152 12.18 20.95 -17.93
CA SER A 152 12.10 21.14 -16.49
C SER A 152 11.42 22.46 -16.19
N CYS A 153 10.30 22.39 -15.45
CA CYS A 153 9.58 23.56 -14.97
C CYS A 153 10.05 23.88 -13.56
N GLU A 154 10.54 25.10 -13.33
CA GLU A 154 10.92 25.60 -12.01
C GLU A 154 9.81 26.49 -11.46
N GLY A 155 9.48 26.31 -10.17
CA GLY A 155 8.42 27.06 -9.50
C GLY A 155 8.80 27.56 -8.10
N ILE A 156 7.85 28.22 -7.49
CA ILE A 156 7.88 28.69 -6.11
C ILE A 156 6.56 28.34 -5.44
N ILE A 157 6.60 27.88 -4.19
CA ILE A 157 5.42 27.73 -3.35
C ILE A 157 4.99 29.14 -2.92
N VAL A 158 3.74 29.46 -3.16
CA VAL A 158 3.16 30.80 -2.87
C VAL A 158 2.36 30.78 -1.58
N HIS A 159 1.66 29.65 -1.34
CA HIS A 159 0.82 29.46 -0.17
C HIS A 159 0.77 27.99 0.19
N ILE A 160 0.75 27.68 1.50
CA ILE A 160 0.54 26.34 2.05
C ILE A 160 -0.92 26.29 2.48
N ILE A 161 -1.69 25.42 1.85
CA ILE A 161 -3.13 25.27 2.11
C ILE A 161 -3.36 24.45 3.36
N ASP A 162 -2.62 23.33 3.47
CA ASP A 162 -2.74 22.39 4.58
C ASP A 162 -1.42 21.68 4.84
N HIS A 163 -1.13 21.45 6.10
CA HIS A 163 0.02 20.70 6.55
C HIS A 163 -0.40 19.27 6.90
N GLU A 164 0.12 18.29 6.17
CA GLU A 164 -0.11 16.88 6.51
C GLU A 164 0.69 16.46 7.76
N LEU A 165 1.90 17.00 7.93
CA LEU A 165 2.78 16.68 9.03
C LEU A 165 2.39 17.46 10.29
N THR A 166 1.74 16.82 11.24
CA THR A 166 1.38 17.42 12.54
C THR A 166 2.29 16.95 13.68
N GLU A 167 2.87 15.76 13.53
CA GLU A 167 3.73 15.15 14.54
C GLU A 167 4.91 14.43 13.87
N LEU A 168 6.03 14.33 14.54
CA LEU A 168 7.20 13.60 14.07
C LEU A 168 7.99 12.97 15.21
N SER A 169 8.71 11.87 14.91
CA SER A 169 9.71 11.30 15.81
C SER A 169 11.09 11.89 15.57
N GLY A 170 11.90 11.94 16.61
CA GLY A 170 13.26 12.44 16.49
C GLY A 170 14.07 12.29 17.78
N THR A 171 15.32 12.70 17.70
CA THR A 171 16.28 12.63 18.80
C THR A 171 16.49 14.01 19.42
N VAL A 172 16.48 14.07 20.75
CA VAL A 172 16.74 15.31 21.51
C VAL A 172 18.22 15.67 21.43
N GLU A 173 18.52 16.87 20.94
CA GLU A 173 19.88 17.41 20.81
C GLU A 173 19.97 18.83 21.39
N PRO A 174 21.18 19.33 21.71
CA PRO A 174 21.36 20.74 22.06
C PRO A 174 21.20 21.62 20.82
N VAL A 175 20.53 22.77 20.96
CA VAL A 175 20.37 23.72 19.84
C VAL A 175 21.75 24.17 19.32
N PRO A 176 22.04 24.04 18.01
CA PRO A 176 23.31 24.49 17.43
C PRO A 176 23.55 25.99 17.68
N PRO A 177 24.82 26.43 17.89
CA PRO A 177 25.15 27.83 18.23
C PRO A 177 24.61 28.87 17.23
N LEU A 178 24.55 28.53 15.95
CA LEU A 178 24.05 29.43 14.88
C LEU A 178 22.54 29.64 14.91
N GLN A 179 21.78 28.79 15.62
CA GLN A 179 20.32 28.82 15.73
C GLN A 179 19.82 29.19 17.12
N ARG A 180 20.76 29.56 18.03
CA ARG A 180 20.46 29.95 19.41
C ARG A 180 19.79 31.33 19.57
N GLU A 181 19.30 31.94 18.50
CA GLU A 181 18.64 33.23 18.63
C GLU A 181 17.30 33.14 19.38
N SER A 182 17.31 33.61 20.61
CA SER A 182 16.22 34.21 21.42
C SER A 182 14.83 33.56 21.53
N ARG A 183 14.55 32.40 20.94
CA ARG A 183 13.21 31.78 20.97
C ARG A 183 13.09 30.44 21.68
N CYS A 184 14.19 29.85 22.14
CA CYS A 184 14.19 28.56 22.82
C CYS A 184 14.70 28.72 24.25
N SER A 185 13.80 28.68 25.25
CA SER A 185 14.14 28.82 26.69
C SER A 185 14.92 27.61 27.19
N SER A 186 14.65 26.42 26.64
CA SER A 186 15.25 25.15 27.07
C SER A 186 16.69 24.92 26.55
N GLY A 187 17.05 25.54 25.43
CA GLY A 187 18.31 25.27 24.73
C GLY A 187 18.38 23.88 24.07
N LEU A 188 17.24 23.18 23.98
CA LEU A 188 17.11 21.86 23.38
C LEU A 188 16.26 21.92 22.12
N CYS A 189 16.58 21.04 21.17
CA CYS A 189 15.79 20.82 19.96
C CYS A 189 15.66 19.33 19.69
N VAL A 190 14.73 18.98 18.80
CA VAL A 190 14.60 17.62 18.26
C VAL A 190 15.04 17.62 16.81
N ARG A 191 15.96 16.70 16.49
CA ARG A 191 16.32 16.37 15.12
C ARG A 191 15.42 15.25 14.64
N PRO A 192 14.61 15.48 13.58
CA PRO A 192 13.77 14.43 13.02
C PRO A 192 14.56 13.19 12.56
N ASP A 193 14.03 12.00 12.82
CA ASP A 193 14.64 10.73 12.40
C ASP A 193 14.59 10.55 10.87
N LYS A 194 13.56 11.06 10.20
CA LYS A 194 13.46 11.00 8.75
C LYS A 194 14.28 12.11 8.10
N SER A 195 15.29 11.75 7.35
CA SER A 195 16.18 12.69 6.63
C SER A 195 15.46 13.62 5.64
N ILE A 196 14.22 13.31 5.25
CA ILE A 196 13.39 14.16 4.41
C ILE A 196 12.96 15.46 5.14
N TYR A 197 12.94 15.43 6.48
CA TYR A 197 12.63 16.59 7.32
C TYR A 197 13.93 17.30 7.71
N ASN A 198 14.41 18.14 6.80
CA ASN A 198 15.68 18.86 6.96
C ASN A 198 15.50 20.16 7.76
N PHE A 199 14.93 20.07 8.96
CA PHE A 199 14.74 21.19 9.89
C PHE A 199 14.89 20.72 11.34
N LEU A 200 15.02 21.63 12.29
CA LEU A 200 15.04 21.34 13.71
C LEU A 200 13.74 21.80 14.37
N VAL A 201 13.26 21.04 15.36
CA VAL A 201 12.11 21.43 16.17
C VAL A 201 12.61 21.94 17.51
N LEU A 202 12.50 23.24 17.75
CA LEU A 202 12.84 23.88 19.01
C LEU A 202 11.83 23.49 20.08
N LEU A 203 12.32 23.06 21.25
CA LEU A 203 11.47 22.66 22.35
C LEU A 203 11.24 23.83 23.30
N ASP A 204 9.98 24.14 23.57
CA ASP A 204 9.61 25.03 24.67
C ASP A 204 9.40 24.19 25.93
N ASP A 205 9.99 24.59 27.07
CA ASP A 205 9.95 23.81 28.30
C ASP A 205 8.56 23.84 28.95
N GLY A 206 7.72 24.82 28.63
CA GLY A 206 6.33 24.90 29.12
C GLY A 206 6.19 24.63 30.63
N GLY A 207 7.32 24.60 31.36
CA GLY A 207 7.40 24.25 32.80
C GLY A 207 7.44 22.74 33.08
N SER A 208 7.58 21.90 32.06
CA SER A 208 7.69 20.43 32.17
C SER A 208 9.16 19.98 32.18
N THR A 209 9.45 18.84 32.84
CA THR A 209 10.78 18.23 32.80
C THR A 209 11.05 17.69 31.40
N LEU A 210 12.02 18.27 30.69
CA LEU A 210 12.43 17.78 29.37
C LEU A 210 13.28 16.50 29.49
N PRO A 211 13.19 15.58 28.52
CA PRO A 211 14.01 14.37 28.52
C PRO A 211 15.49 14.68 28.27
N HIS A 212 16.32 13.68 28.51
CA HIS A 212 17.78 13.83 28.37
C HIS A 212 18.17 14.01 26.89
N ILE A 213 19.31 14.66 26.66
CA ILE A 213 19.96 14.69 25.35
C ILE A 213 20.24 13.24 24.93
N GLY A 214 19.89 12.90 23.70
CA GLY A 214 19.98 11.54 23.19
C GLY A 214 18.71 10.72 23.36
N SER A 215 17.64 11.27 23.97
CA SER A 215 16.35 10.59 24.02
C SER A 215 15.64 10.62 22.66
N SER A 216 15.05 9.49 22.28
CA SER A 216 14.09 9.37 21.17
C SER A 216 12.71 9.78 21.64
N VAL A 217 12.07 10.70 20.94
CA VAL A 217 10.80 11.32 21.35
C VAL A 217 9.86 11.52 20.17
N GLN A 218 8.57 11.59 20.49
CA GLN A 218 7.54 12.11 19.60
C GLN A 218 7.29 13.57 19.91
N VAL A 219 7.17 14.39 18.86
CA VAL A 219 6.94 15.83 18.99
C VAL A 219 5.74 16.21 18.15
N LYS A 220 4.80 16.93 18.76
CA LYS A 220 3.73 17.63 18.07
C LYS A 220 4.21 19.01 17.66
N LEU A 221 4.09 19.35 16.38
CA LEU A 221 4.46 20.65 15.85
C LEU A 221 3.46 21.73 16.30
N LEU A 222 3.98 22.83 16.78
CA LEU A 222 3.22 24.07 17.10
C LEU A 222 3.41 25.12 16.02
N SER A 223 4.56 25.11 15.34
CA SER A 223 4.84 25.92 14.17
C SER A 223 5.68 25.14 13.16
N TYR A 224 5.65 25.57 11.90
CA TYR A 224 6.40 24.97 10.81
C TYR A 224 7.72 25.69 10.55
N PRO A 225 8.65 25.11 9.76
CA PRO A 225 9.99 25.64 9.58
C PRO A 225 9.99 27.09 9.06
N ASP A 226 10.69 27.95 9.78
CA ASP A 226 10.96 29.31 9.39
C ASP A 226 12.15 29.40 8.37
N LYS A 227 12.57 30.62 8.04
CA LYS A 227 13.69 30.88 7.11
C LYS A 227 15.03 30.33 7.63
N ASN A 228 15.14 30.05 8.93
CA ASN A 228 16.34 29.51 9.56
C ASN A 228 16.29 27.98 9.63
N GLY A 229 15.23 27.34 9.12
CA GLY A 229 15.02 25.91 9.20
C GLY A 229 14.66 25.43 10.60
N CYS A 230 13.95 26.25 11.40
CA CYS A 230 13.51 25.91 12.74
C CYS A 230 11.97 25.94 12.81
N ALA A 231 11.41 24.87 13.34
CA ALA A 231 10.03 24.74 13.78
C ALA A 231 9.97 24.83 15.32
N SER A 232 8.79 24.91 15.92
CA SER A 232 8.58 24.73 17.35
C SER A 232 7.63 23.58 17.61
N GLY A 233 7.80 22.92 18.75
CA GLY A 233 6.97 21.78 19.12
C GLY A 233 7.02 21.42 20.59
N VAL A 234 6.10 20.55 21.00
CA VAL A 234 6.04 19.97 22.35
C VAL A 234 6.18 18.46 22.26
N ILE A 235 6.89 17.89 23.24
CA ILE A 235 7.03 16.44 23.35
C ILE A 235 5.71 15.84 23.80
N THR A 236 5.23 14.85 23.08
CA THR A 236 4.01 14.10 23.40
C THR A 236 4.33 12.73 23.99
N GLU A 237 5.46 12.12 23.60
CA GLU A 237 5.87 10.79 24.07
C GLU A 237 7.40 10.69 24.13
N VAL A 238 7.92 9.86 25.05
CA VAL A 238 9.36 9.55 25.17
C VAL A 238 9.54 8.05 24.98
N PHE A 239 10.25 7.65 23.93
CA PHE A 239 10.44 6.24 23.56
C PHE A 239 11.62 5.57 24.26
N GLY A 240 12.58 6.33 24.77
CA GLY A 240 13.79 5.84 25.41
C GLY A 240 15.05 6.43 24.82
N GLU A 241 16.19 5.75 24.98
CA GLU A 241 17.48 6.18 24.44
C GLU A 241 17.53 5.96 22.91
N SER A 242 17.86 7.01 22.16
CA SER A 242 17.95 6.94 20.70
C SER A 242 19.01 5.93 20.26
N GLY A 243 18.74 5.21 19.18
CA GLY A 243 19.59 4.16 18.65
C GLY A 243 19.39 2.80 19.32
N THR A 244 18.58 2.70 20.37
CA THR A 244 18.17 1.40 20.90
C THR A 244 17.05 0.81 20.07
N THR A 245 17.02 -0.53 19.94
CA THR A 245 15.96 -1.23 19.19
C THR A 245 14.58 -0.93 19.77
N ASP A 246 14.46 -0.89 21.10
CA ASP A 246 13.20 -0.69 21.80
C ASP A 246 12.62 0.71 21.51
N ALA A 247 13.48 1.75 21.53
CA ALA A 247 13.04 3.10 21.20
C ALA A 247 12.58 3.23 19.74
N VAL A 248 13.33 2.64 18.80
CA VAL A 248 12.95 2.63 17.37
C VAL A 248 11.68 1.82 17.15
N TYR A 249 11.54 0.68 17.83
CA TYR A 249 10.33 -0.15 17.78
C TYR A 249 9.10 0.63 18.29
N ALA A 250 9.21 1.27 19.46
CA ALA A 250 8.15 2.10 20.02
C ALA A 250 7.77 3.27 19.09
N SER A 251 8.77 3.92 18.49
CA SER A 251 8.56 4.98 17.51
C SER A 251 7.79 4.48 16.28
N ILE A 252 8.13 3.30 15.75
CA ILE A 252 7.39 2.67 14.63
C ILE A 252 5.94 2.43 15.02
N LEU A 253 5.68 1.81 16.18
CA LEU A 253 4.31 1.54 16.60
C LEU A 253 3.50 2.83 16.74
N TYR A 254 4.10 3.86 17.31
CA TYR A 254 3.45 5.16 17.46
C TYR A 254 3.14 5.81 16.08
N GLU A 255 4.11 5.81 15.17
CA GLU A 255 3.97 6.35 13.80
C GLU A 255 2.75 5.76 13.08
N TYR A 256 2.54 4.46 13.25
CA TYR A 256 1.40 3.77 12.61
C TYR A 256 0.15 3.71 13.51
N GLY A 257 0.12 4.43 14.63
CA GLY A 257 -1.03 4.47 15.56
C GLY A 257 -1.36 3.09 16.16
N ILE A 258 -0.34 2.25 16.38
CA ILE A 258 -0.48 0.91 16.95
C ILE A 258 -0.22 0.99 18.45
N LYS A 259 -1.21 0.54 19.24
CA LYS A 259 -1.12 0.45 20.70
C LYS A 259 -1.00 -1.01 21.13
N PRO A 260 0.18 -1.47 21.59
CA PRO A 260 0.39 -2.88 21.95
C PRO A 260 -0.19 -3.26 23.30
N GLU A 261 -0.54 -2.29 24.15
CA GLU A 261 -1.02 -2.47 25.51
C GLU A 261 -2.38 -3.18 25.56
N ASN A 262 -2.75 -3.71 26.71
CA ASN A 262 -4.05 -4.36 26.96
C ASN A 262 -4.45 -5.36 25.87
N GLY A 263 -3.51 -6.20 25.40
CA GLY A 263 -3.79 -7.23 24.39
C GLY A 263 -4.04 -6.68 22.98
N GLY A 264 -3.52 -5.49 22.67
CA GLY A 264 -3.61 -4.83 21.37
C GLY A 264 -4.30 -3.47 21.41
N GLY A 265 -4.29 -2.78 22.55
CA GLY A 265 -4.78 -1.41 22.71
C GLY A 265 -6.32 -1.30 22.72
N PHE A 266 -7.02 -2.34 23.15
CA PHE A 266 -8.47 -2.27 23.36
C PHE A 266 -8.80 -1.59 24.69
N SER A 267 -9.90 -0.84 24.74
CA SER A 267 -10.42 -0.31 25.99
C SER A 267 -10.94 -1.41 26.92
N ASP A 268 -10.89 -1.19 28.23
CA ASP A 268 -11.40 -2.15 29.21
C ASP A 268 -12.87 -2.53 28.97
N ALA A 269 -13.69 -1.58 28.54
CA ALA A 269 -15.09 -1.82 28.17
C ALA A 269 -15.24 -2.84 27.03
N LEU A 270 -14.41 -2.71 25.97
CA LEU A 270 -14.42 -3.67 24.85
C LEU A 270 -13.89 -5.03 25.28
N LEU A 271 -12.87 -5.07 26.13
CA LEU A 271 -12.34 -6.32 26.67
C LEU A 271 -13.35 -7.04 27.55
N LEU A 272 -14.12 -6.28 28.38
CA LEU A 272 -15.20 -6.84 29.19
C LEU A 272 -16.28 -7.41 28.29
N GLN A 273 -16.78 -6.65 27.32
CA GLN A 273 -17.78 -7.11 26.36
C GLN A 273 -17.34 -8.37 25.60
N ALA A 274 -16.06 -8.41 25.19
CA ALA A 274 -15.51 -9.56 24.51
C ALA A 274 -15.47 -10.82 25.40
N ARG A 275 -15.15 -10.66 26.69
CA ARG A 275 -15.20 -11.76 27.67
C ARG A 275 -16.62 -12.24 27.91
N GLU A 276 -17.58 -11.35 28.11
CA GLU A 276 -18.99 -11.71 28.28
C GLU A 276 -19.52 -12.52 27.09
N ILE A 277 -19.17 -12.15 25.85
CA ILE A 277 -19.52 -12.91 24.66
C ILE A 277 -18.87 -14.28 24.66
N SER A 278 -17.58 -14.35 24.95
CA SER A 278 -16.83 -15.59 24.95
C SER A 278 -17.30 -16.57 26.05
N ASP A 279 -17.55 -16.03 27.27
CA ASP A 279 -17.96 -16.83 28.44
C ASP A 279 -19.39 -17.34 28.30
N ARG A 280 -20.27 -16.60 27.59
CA ARG A 280 -21.60 -17.06 27.23
C ARG A 280 -21.57 -18.37 26.43
N GLY A 281 -20.56 -18.54 25.57
CA GLY A 281 -20.42 -19.70 24.70
C GLY A 281 -21.53 -19.80 23.65
N ILE A 282 -21.75 -21.02 23.14
CA ILE A 282 -22.85 -21.36 22.22
C ILE A 282 -24.09 -21.70 23.06
N ILE A 283 -25.19 -21.05 22.77
CA ILE A 283 -26.49 -21.36 23.41
C ILE A 283 -27.10 -22.53 22.65
N TYR A 284 -27.09 -23.71 23.29
CA TYR A 284 -27.88 -24.87 22.85
C TYR A 284 -29.34 -24.65 23.26
N ASP A 285 -30.28 -25.16 22.46
CA ASP A 285 -31.73 -24.98 22.69
C ASP A 285 -32.13 -25.25 24.16
N ASN A 286 -32.67 -24.22 24.82
CA ASN A 286 -33.26 -24.35 26.17
C ASN A 286 -34.77 -24.47 26.00
N SER A 287 -35.25 -25.70 26.12
CA SER A 287 -36.64 -26.10 25.94
C SER A 287 -37.66 -25.42 26.90
N GLU A 288 -37.19 -24.59 27.85
CA GLU A 288 -38.10 -23.97 28.86
C GLU A 288 -38.56 -22.56 28.50
N GLU A 289 -37.92 -21.86 27.54
CA GLU A 289 -38.25 -20.46 27.21
C GLU A 289 -38.65 -20.19 25.75
N HIS A 290 -38.73 -21.19 24.88
CA HIS A 290 -39.04 -21.06 23.43
C HIS A 290 -38.24 -19.99 22.66
N THR A 291 -37.09 -19.60 23.14
CA THR A 291 -36.13 -18.78 22.39
C THR A 291 -35.14 -19.72 21.72
N GLY A 292 -35.25 -19.83 20.40
CA GLY A 292 -34.36 -20.68 19.62
C GLY A 292 -32.88 -20.45 19.97
N GLY A 293 -32.12 -21.55 20.13
CA GLY A 293 -30.68 -21.49 20.42
C GLY A 293 -29.88 -21.01 19.24
N ASP A 294 -28.57 -20.82 19.43
CA ASP A 294 -27.63 -20.41 18.38
C ASP A 294 -27.51 -21.45 17.22
N LEU A 295 -28.06 -22.64 17.40
CA LEU A 295 -28.10 -23.73 16.39
C LEU A 295 -29.33 -23.70 15.49
N GLU A 296 -30.32 -22.89 15.79
CA GLU A 296 -31.53 -22.83 14.98
C GLU A 296 -31.25 -22.39 13.56
N GLY A 297 -31.76 -23.17 12.58
CA GLY A 297 -31.57 -22.92 11.16
C GLY A 297 -30.17 -23.20 10.61
N ARG A 298 -29.24 -23.67 11.44
CA ARG A 298 -27.90 -24.05 11.04
C ARG A 298 -27.83 -25.52 10.59
N LYS A 299 -27.02 -25.76 9.57
CA LYS A 299 -26.69 -27.13 9.11
C LYS A 299 -25.75 -27.79 10.12
N ASP A 300 -26.17 -28.94 10.68
CA ASP A 300 -25.31 -29.71 11.59
C ASP A 300 -24.29 -30.52 10.80
N LEU A 301 -23.04 -30.14 10.90
CA LEU A 301 -21.89 -30.80 10.29
C LEU A 301 -20.91 -31.37 11.32
N ARG A 302 -21.32 -31.48 12.60
CA ARG A 302 -20.45 -31.98 13.68
C ARG A 302 -20.02 -33.45 13.50
N GLY A 303 -20.81 -34.20 12.74
CA GLY A 303 -20.51 -35.60 12.39
C GLY A 303 -19.49 -35.77 11.26
N GLU A 304 -19.23 -34.71 10.49
CA GLU A 304 -18.30 -34.76 9.37
C GLU A 304 -16.83 -34.81 9.85
N MET A 305 -15.97 -35.44 9.04
CA MET A 305 -14.53 -35.36 9.23
C MET A 305 -14.04 -34.01 8.72
N ILE A 306 -13.87 -33.06 9.63
CA ILE A 306 -13.43 -31.69 9.35
C ILE A 306 -12.16 -31.44 10.15
N PHE A 307 -11.19 -30.74 9.59
CA PHE A 307 -9.95 -30.37 10.26
C PHE A 307 -9.47 -28.99 9.87
N THR A 308 -8.69 -28.35 10.77
CA THR A 308 -7.96 -27.12 10.50
C THR A 308 -6.53 -27.42 10.10
N LEU A 309 -5.88 -26.55 9.32
CA LEU A 309 -4.47 -26.71 8.95
C LEU A 309 -3.81 -25.34 8.89
N ASP A 310 -2.92 -25.05 9.84
CA ASP A 310 -2.36 -23.72 10.08
C ASP A 310 -0.89 -23.80 10.50
N GLY A 311 -0.26 -22.64 10.74
CA GLY A 311 1.05 -22.57 11.39
C GLY A 311 1.02 -23.08 12.84
N ALA A 312 2.16 -23.54 13.35
CA ALA A 312 2.27 -24.10 14.68
C ALA A 312 1.81 -23.12 15.78
N ASP A 313 2.11 -21.84 15.64
CA ASP A 313 1.83 -20.77 16.59
C ASP A 313 0.46 -20.10 16.40
N ALA A 314 -0.29 -20.44 15.36
CA ALA A 314 -1.61 -19.88 15.09
C ALA A 314 -2.59 -20.20 16.22
N LYS A 315 -3.33 -19.19 16.67
CA LYS A 315 -4.35 -19.29 17.74
C LYS A 315 -5.75 -18.86 17.26
N ASP A 316 -5.80 -18.10 16.20
CA ASP A 316 -6.99 -17.54 15.54
C ASP A 316 -7.31 -18.35 14.28
N LEU A 317 -7.77 -19.61 14.50
CA LEU A 317 -8.08 -20.54 13.42
C LEU A 317 -9.36 -20.13 12.72
N ASP A 318 -9.23 -19.42 11.59
CA ASP A 318 -10.33 -18.89 10.80
C ASP A 318 -11.08 -19.97 10.01
N ASP A 319 -10.36 -20.97 9.46
CA ASP A 319 -10.86 -21.92 8.47
C ASP A 319 -10.63 -23.38 8.86
N ALA A 320 -11.60 -24.21 8.48
CA ALA A 320 -11.53 -25.65 8.52
C ALA A 320 -12.05 -26.23 7.20
N ILE A 321 -11.55 -27.39 6.83
CA ILE A 321 -11.87 -28.02 5.56
C ILE A 321 -12.30 -29.47 5.70
N ASN A 322 -13.07 -29.93 4.72
CA ASN A 322 -13.21 -31.34 4.38
C ASN A 322 -13.32 -31.54 2.86
N VAL A 323 -12.88 -32.70 2.39
CA VAL A 323 -12.94 -33.08 0.99
C VAL A 323 -13.43 -34.51 0.88
N HIS A 324 -14.34 -34.78 0.00
CA HIS A 324 -14.75 -36.14 -0.34
C HIS A 324 -15.15 -36.27 -1.82
N ARG A 325 -15.11 -37.48 -2.35
CA ARG A 325 -15.49 -37.80 -3.70
C ARG A 325 -16.98 -37.71 -3.91
N ASP A 326 -17.39 -37.17 -5.06
CA ASP A 326 -18.77 -37.16 -5.57
C ASP A 326 -18.75 -37.66 -7.01
N GLY A 327 -18.91 -38.98 -7.22
CA GLY A 327 -18.66 -39.61 -8.50
C GLY A 327 -17.22 -39.41 -9.00
N ASP A 328 -17.09 -38.86 -10.21
CA ASP A 328 -15.77 -38.53 -10.77
C ASP A 328 -15.20 -37.19 -10.29
N GLY A 329 -16.00 -36.41 -9.55
CA GLY A 329 -15.63 -35.09 -9.02
C GLY A 329 -15.39 -35.10 -7.52
N TRP A 330 -15.47 -33.92 -6.93
CA TRP A 330 -15.26 -33.69 -5.51
C TRP A 330 -16.30 -32.75 -4.90
N ILE A 331 -16.53 -32.91 -3.61
CA ILE A 331 -17.15 -31.90 -2.76
C ILE A 331 -16.08 -31.35 -1.83
N LEU A 332 -15.83 -30.06 -1.92
CA LEU A 332 -14.96 -29.29 -1.03
C LEU A 332 -15.84 -28.52 -0.05
N GLY A 333 -15.75 -28.82 1.24
CA GLY A 333 -16.29 -28.00 2.31
C GLY A 333 -15.23 -27.04 2.83
N VAL A 334 -15.58 -25.75 2.86
CA VAL A 334 -14.78 -24.70 3.49
C VAL A 334 -15.63 -24.04 4.56
N HIS A 335 -15.24 -24.19 5.81
CA HIS A 335 -16.01 -23.81 6.98
C HIS A 335 -15.26 -22.70 7.70
N ILE A 336 -15.84 -21.48 7.68
CA ILE A 336 -15.20 -20.29 8.21
C ILE A 336 -15.87 -19.85 9.50
N ALA A 337 -15.10 -19.48 10.50
CA ALA A 337 -15.57 -18.99 11.79
C ALA A 337 -16.66 -17.92 11.61
N ASP A 338 -17.83 -18.10 12.22
CA ASP A 338 -18.94 -17.17 12.11
C ASP A 338 -18.80 -15.97 13.07
N VAL A 339 -17.79 -15.15 12.83
CA VAL A 339 -17.53 -13.92 13.60
C VAL A 339 -18.74 -13.00 13.61
N SER A 340 -19.51 -12.96 12.49
CA SER A 340 -20.66 -12.10 12.33
C SER A 340 -21.83 -12.46 13.25
N HIS A 341 -21.84 -13.67 13.82
CA HIS A 341 -22.79 -14.08 14.84
C HIS A 341 -22.52 -13.36 16.16
N TYR A 342 -21.26 -13.26 16.55
CA TYR A 342 -20.83 -12.69 17.84
C TYR A 342 -20.67 -11.17 17.78
N ILE A 343 -20.13 -10.65 16.66
CA ILE A 343 -19.89 -9.22 16.45
C ILE A 343 -21.07 -8.62 15.68
N LYS A 344 -22.01 -8.06 16.42
CA LYS A 344 -23.22 -7.47 15.83
C LYS A 344 -22.89 -6.17 15.10
N PHE A 345 -23.52 -5.97 13.95
CA PHE A 345 -23.33 -4.78 13.12
C PHE A 345 -23.56 -3.48 13.90
N LYS A 346 -22.67 -2.53 13.79
CA LYS A 346 -22.65 -1.24 14.52
C LYS A 346 -22.52 -1.36 16.05
N SER A 347 -22.20 -2.53 16.59
CA SER A 347 -21.82 -2.63 18.00
C SER A 347 -20.47 -1.92 18.28
N PRO A 348 -20.13 -1.61 19.54
CA PRO A 348 -18.82 -1.03 19.87
C PRO A 348 -17.64 -1.87 19.38
N LEU A 349 -17.72 -3.20 19.49
CA LEU A 349 -16.71 -4.13 18.95
C LEU A 349 -16.63 -4.07 17.43
N ASP A 350 -17.77 -3.91 16.73
CA ASP A 350 -17.78 -3.77 15.28
C ASP A 350 -17.17 -2.45 14.81
N CYS A 351 -17.47 -1.36 15.51
CA CYS A 351 -16.88 -0.05 15.22
C CYS A 351 -15.35 -0.08 15.40
N GLU A 352 -14.86 -0.73 16.45
CA GLU A 352 -13.44 -0.92 16.69
C GLU A 352 -12.79 -1.80 15.62
N ALA A 353 -13.44 -2.92 15.25
CA ALA A 353 -12.96 -3.81 14.19
C ALA A 353 -12.87 -3.09 12.83
N LEU A 354 -13.86 -2.26 12.47
CA LEU A 354 -13.82 -1.43 11.26
C LEU A 354 -12.70 -0.39 11.31
N SER A 355 -12.50 0.23 12.47
CA SER A 355 -11.42 1.19 12.69
C SER A 355 -10.04 0.57 12.49
N ARG A 356 -9.84 -0.68 12.92
CA ARG A 356 -8.61 -1.45 12.73
C ARG A 356 -8.47 -2.01 11.32
N GLY A 357 -9.56 -2.47 10.73
CA GLY A 357 -9.68 -3.02 9.38
C GLY A 357 -9.01 -4.39 9.17
N THR A 358 -7.88 -4.63 9.81
CA THR A 358 -7.13 -5.89 9.74
C THR A 358 -6.29 -6.11 11.00
N SER A 359 -5.95 -7.37 11.31
CA SER A 359 -4.86 -7.69 12.24
C SER A 359 -3.51 -7.33 11.63
N ILE A 360 -2.53 -7.00 12.47
CA ILE A 360 -1.17 -6.63 12.07
C ILE A 360 -0.22 -7.69 12.64
N TYR A 361 0.58 -8.32 11.77
CA TYR A 361 1.49 -9.42 12.11
C TYR A 361 2.93 -8.91 12.18
N LEU A 362 3.29 -8.39 13.36
CA LEU A 362 4.67 -7.97 13.62
C LEU A 362 5.57 -9.18 13.86
N THR A 363 6.87 -8.99 13.73
CA THR A 363 7.87 -10.08 13.88
C THR A 363 7.79 -10.76 15.25
N ASP A 364 7.45 -10.03 16.32
CA ASP A 364 7.44 -10.52 17.70
C ASP A 364 6.03 -10.77 18.26
N ARG A 365 4.99 -10.19 17.66
CA ARG A 365 3.62 -10.27 18.16
C ARG A 365 2.57 -9.96 17.11
N VAL A 366 1.32 -10.36 17.41
CA VAL A 366 0.14 -10.01 16.62
C VAL A 366 -0.67 -8.94 17.35
N ILE A 367 -0.99 -7.85 16.65
CA ILE A 367 -1.96 -6.84 17.07
C ILE A 367 -3.30 -7.21 16.42
N PRO A 368 -4.23 -7.79 17.17
CA PRO A 368 -5.41 -8.39 16.58
C PRO A 368 -6.48 -7.35 16.23
N MET A 369 -7.25 -7.62 15.16
CA MET A 369 -8.45 -6.84 14.80
C MET A 369 -9.56 -6.96 15.85
N LEU A 370 -9.68 -8.12 16.46
CA LEU A 370 -10.69 -8.43 17.50
C LEU A 370 -9.99 -8.82 18.81
N PRO A 371 -10.58 -8.51 19.98
CA PRO A 371 -10.04 -8.94 21.26
C PRO A 371 -9.82 -10.45 21.34
N ARG A 372 -8.75 -10.89 21.99
CA ARG A 372 -8.35 -12.30 22.08
C ARG A 372 -9.44 -13.27 22.59
N PRO A 373 -10.33 -12.92 23.56
CA PRO A 373 -11.44 -13.79 23.93
C PRO A 373 -12.35 -14.15 22.74
N ILE A 374 -12.46 -13.26 21.75
CA ILE A 374 -13.18 -13.50 20.50
C ILE A 374 -12.29 -14.22 19.49
N SER A 375 -11.14 -13.62 19.13
CA SER A 375 -10.29 -14.13 18.04
C SER A 375 -9.68 -15.50 18.33
N ASN A 376 -9.13 -15.70 19.52
CA ASN A 376 -8.46 -16.94 19.92
C ASN A 376 -9.38 -17.88 20.73
N GLY A 377 -10.55 -17.37 21.16
CA GLY A 377 -11.53 -18.06 22.01
C GLY A 377 -12.70 -18.61 21.22
N ILE A 378 -13.86 -17.92 21.32
CA ILE A 378 -15.14 -18.45 20.82
C ILE A 378 -15.20 -18.59 19.30
N CYS A 379 -14.48 -17.74 18.53
CA CYS A 379 -14.45 -17.81 17.07
C CYS A 379 -13.42 -18.81 16.55
N SER A 380 -12.29 -19.03 17.23
CA SER A 380 -11.24 -19.96 16.76
C SER A 380 -11.76 -21.38 16.64
N LEU A 381 -11.56 -22.04 15.50
CA LEU A 381 -12.07 -23.37 15.18
C LEU A 381 -11.25 -24.48 15.86
N THR A 382 -11.16 -24.38 17.18
CA THR A 382 -10.39 -25.30 18.02
C THR A 382 -10.92 -26.72 17.92
N ALA A 383 -10.03 -27.70 17.76
CA ALA A 383 -10.39 -29.11 17.64
C ALA A 383 -11.11 -29.62 18.87
N GLY A 384 -12.07 -30.56 18.67
CA GLY A 384 -12.87 -31.21 19.72
C GLY A 384 -13.95 -30.33 20.34
N THR A 385 -14.19 -29.12 19.82
CA THR A 385 -15.22 -28.21 20.33
C THR A 385 -16.19 -27.79 19.23
N ASP A 386 -17.47 -27.64 19.59
CA ASP A 386 -18.47 -27.14 18.66
C ASP A 386 -18.20 -25.65 18.35
N ARG A 387 -18.27 -25.29 17.08
CA ARG A 387 -18.06 -23.92 16.59
C ARG A 387 -19.09 -23.54 15.54
N LEU A 388 -19.57 -22.31 15.63
CA LEU A 388 -20.48 -21.76 14.63
C LEU A 388 -19.65 -21.31 13.41
N THR A 389 -20.12 -21.69 12.24
CA THR A 389 -19.44 -21.37 10.98
C THR A 389 -20.42 -20.86 9.91
N VAL A 390 -19.86 -20.15 8.92
CA VAL A 390 -20.46 -19.93 7.62
C VAL A 390 -19.72 -20.82 6.65
N SER A 391 -20.42 -21.77 6.04
CA SER A 391 -19.84 -22.81 5.21
C SER A 391 -20.13 -22.60 3.74
N ALA A 392 -19.11 -22.82 2.91
CA ALA A 392 -19.21 -22.95 1.48
C ALA A 392 -18.98 -24.41 1.10
N ILE A 393 -20.03 -25.10 0.64
CA ILE A 393 -19.97 -26.47 0.13
C ILE A 393 -19.94 -26.41 -1.38
N ILE A 394 -18.80 -26.76 -1.96
CA ILE A 394 -18.47 -26.52 -3.36
C ILE A 394 -18.37 -27.85 -4.10
N LYS A 395 -19.20 -28.03 -5.13
CA LYS A 395 -19.13 -29.18 -6.03
C LYS A 395 -18.20 -28.85 -7.20
N ILE A 396 -17.23 -29.72 -7.40
CA ILE A 396 -16.17 -29.56 -8.40
C ILE A 396 -16.18 -30.81 -9.30
N ASP A 397 -16.20 -30.60 -10.62
CA ASP A 397 -16.16 -31.69 -11.60
C ASP A 397 -14.73 -32.29 -11.73
N ALA A 398 -14.62 -33.36 -12.51
CA ALA A 398 -13.35 -34.03 -12.81
C ALA A 398 -12.31 -33.12 -13.50
N ASN A 399 -12.76 -32.00 -14.09
CA ASN A 399 -11.89 -31.03 -14.77
C ASN A 399 -11.49 -29.84 -13.88
N GLY A 400 -11.93 -29.82 -12.61
CA GLY A 400 -11.65 -28.74 -11.67
C GLY A 400 -12.57 -27.51 -11.83
N ASN A 401 -13.73 -27.63 -12.50
CA ASN A 401 -14.68 -26.53 -12.63
C ASN A 401 -15.67 -26.58 -11.46
N ILE A 402 -16.00 -25.44 -10.91
CA ILE A 402 -17.06 -25.29 -9.91
C ILE A 402 -18.42 -25.46 -10.62
N ILE A 403 -19.15 -26.52 -10.32
CA ILE A 403 -20.46 -26.82 -10.90
C ILE A 403 -21.62 -26.51 -9.97
N GLY A 404 -21.35 -26.32 -8.68
CA GLY A 404 -22.37 -25.96 -7.68
C GLY A 404 -21.74 -25.38 -6.43
N THR A 405 -22.46 -24.50 -5.77
CA THR A 405 -22.05 -23.90 -4.49
C THR A 405 -23.27 -23.71 -3.59
N GLU A 406 -23.24 -24.30 -2.42
CA GLU A 406 -24.19 -24.09 -1.34
C GLU A 406 -23.51 -23.25 -0.27
N LEU A 407 -24.14 -22.12 0.13
CA LEU A 407 -23.70 -21.29 1.25
C LEU A 407 -24.71 -21.44 2.38
N CYS A 408 -24.26 -21.80 3.56
CA CYS A 408 -25.12 -22.01 4.73
C CYS A 408 -24.45 -21.56 6.03
N GLU A 409 -25.26 -21.18 6.99
CA GLU A 409 -24.84 -21.15 8.39
C GLU A 409 -24.77 -22.57 8.91
N SER A 410 -23.77 -22.91 9.67
CA SER A 410 -23.51 -24.29 10.11
C SER A 410 -22.91 -24.34 11.52
N VAL A 411 -22.89 -25.54 12.07
CA VAL A 411 -22.14 -25.88 13.29
C VAL A 411 -21.22 -27.05 12.93
N ILE A 412 -19.95 -26.92 13.29
CA ILE A 412 -18.92 -27.94 13.07
C ILE A 412 -18.28 -28.36 14.39
N ASN A 413 -17.61 -29.51 14.37
CA ASN A 413 -16.68 -29.93 15.41
C ASN A 413 -15.40 -30.41 14.71
N SER A 414 -14.37 -29.56 14.68
CA SER A 414 -13.09 -29.93 14.06
C SER A 414 -12.48 -31.14 14.78
N LYS A 415 -12.02 -32.16 14.05
CA LYS A 415 -11.48 -33.37 14.61
C LYS A 415 -9.99 -33.30 14.89
N ILE A 416 -9.27 -32.50 14.08
CA ILE A 416 -7.82 -32.40 14.16
C ILE A 416 -7.42 -30.93 14.03
N ARG A 417 -6.54 -30.48 14.92
CA ARG A 417 -5.72 -29.30 14.67
C ARG A 417 -4.51 -29.72 13.87
N GLY A 418 -4.53 -29.49 12.57
CA GLY A 418 -3.39 -29.71 11.69
C GLY A 418 -2.36 -28.58 11.81
N VAL A 419 -1.08 -28.95 11.62
CA VAL A 419 0.06 -28.04 11.53
C VAL A 419 0.74 -28.26 10.19
N TYR A 420 1.05 -27.20 9.46
CA TYR A 420 1.60 -27.32 8.11
C TYR A 420 2.84 -28.22 8.05
N SER A 421 3.85 -27.98 8.89
CA SER A 421 5.08 -28.77 8.91
C SER A 421 4.83 -30.25 9.16
N GLU A 422 3.91 -30.57 10.08
CA GLU A 422 3.56 -31.96 10.42
C GLU A 422 2.80 -32.64 9.25
N PHE A 423 1.84 -31.90 8.65
CA PHE A 423 1.07 -32.42 7.51
C PHE A 423 1.96 -32.64 6.29
N ASN A 424 2.89 -31.73 6.03
CA ASN A 424 3.87 -31.86 4.95
C ASN A 424 4.72 -33.11 5.14
N ASP A 425 5.24 -33.35 6.37
CA ASP A 425 5.99 -34.57 6.73
C ASP A 425 5.15 -35.84 6.56
N PHE A 426 3.87 -35.79 6.98
CA PHE A 426 2.95 -36.93 6.81
C PHE A 426 2.71 -37.27 5.33
N ILE A 427 2.49 -36.26 4.48
CA ILE A 427 2.27 -36.47 3.03
C ILE A 427 3.54 -36.98 2.34
N GLU A 428 4.73 -36.51 2.75
CA GLU A 428 6.01 -36.93 2.16
C GLU A 428 6.43 -38.35 2.59
N LYS A 429 6.34 -38.66 3.88
CA LYS A 429 6.87 -39.92 4.45
C LYS A 429 5.83 -41.00 4.64
N GLY A 430 4.54 -40.69 4.55
CA GLY A 430 3.43 -41.63 4.71
C GLY A 430 3.49 -42.33 6.05
N THR A 431 3.46 -43.67 6.05
CA THR A 431 3.54 -44.50 7.25
C THR A 431 4.83 -44.37 8.06
N ASN A 432 5.88 -43.75 7.50
CA ASN A 432 7.15 -43.50 8.17
C ASN A 432 7.21 -42.13 8.84
N SER A 433 6.17 -41.31 8.73
CA SER A 433 6.09 -40.03 9.41
C SER A 433 5.91 -40.20 10.91
N GLU A 434 6.55 -39.36 11.71
CA GLU A 434 6.33 -39.34 13.16
C GLU A 434 4.92 -38.85 13.54
N TYR A 435 4.22 -38.19 12.60
CA TYR A 435 2.86 -37.68 12.75
C TYR A 435 1.80 -38.62 12.17
N TYR A 436 2.17 -39.83 11.75
CA TYR A 436 1.26 -40.79 11.12
C TYR A 436 0.02 -41.06 11.95
N ASP A 437 0.17 -41.34 13.26
CA ASP A 437 -0.97 -41.64 14.14
C ASP A 437 -1.98 -40.49 14.21
N LYS A 438 -1.51 -39.24 14.18
CA LYS A 438 -2.35 -38.02 14.18
C LYS A 438 -3.17 -37.89 12.91
N TYR A 439 -2.55 -38.04 11.74
CA TYR A 439 -3.19 -37.74 10.45
C TYR A 439 -3.80 -38.97 9.77
N SER A 440 -3.46 -40.21 10.21
CA SER A 440 -4.06 -41.42 9.66
C SER A 440 -5.57 -41.53 9.83
N VAL A 441 -6.14 -40.80 10.82
CA VAL A 441 -7.60 -40.73 11.06
C VAL A 441 -8.33 -40.04 9.92
N LEU A 442 -7.64 -39.23 9.09
CA LEU A 442 -8.21 -38.63 7.88
C LEU A 442 -8.54 -39.68 6.80
N GLY A 443 -7.92 -40.88 6.89
CA GLY A 443 -8.11 -41.94 5.92
C GLY A 443 -7.85 -41.46 4.48
N ASN A 444 -8.74 -41.79 3.56
CA ASN A 444 -8.62 -41.38 2.15
C ASN A 444 -8.73 -39.87 1.91
N MET A 445 -9.27 -39.11 2.88
CA MET A 445 -9.49 -37.67 2.70
C MET A 445 -8.17 -36.91 2.52
N ALA A 446 -7.07 -37.34 3.15
CA ALA A 446 -5.77 -36.70 2.98
C ALA A 446 -5.29 -36.81 1.51
N ASP A 447 -5.43 -37.97 0.90
CA ASP A 447 -5.10 -38.22 -0.50
C ASP A 447 -6.04 -37.42 -1.43
N ASP A 448 -7.32 -37.40 -1.11
CA ASP A 448 -8.33 -36.63 -1.88
C ASP A 448 -8.04 -35.13 -1.83
N CYS A 449 -7.63 -34.59 -0.68
CA CYS A 449 -7.19 -33.20 -0.55
C CYS A 449 -6.01 -32.89 -1.48
N VAL A 450 -4.97 -33.75 -1.48
CA VAL A 450 -3.79 -33.56 -2.33
C VAL A 450 -4.14 -33.68 -3.83
N GLN A 451 -5.01 -34.64 -4.19
CA GLN A 451 -5.44 -34.79 -5.58
C GLN A 451 -6.27 -33.61 -6.06
N LEU A 452 -7.21 -33.13 -5.24
CA LEU A 452 -8.01 -31.95 -5.55
C LEU A 452 -7.13 -30.71 -5.66
N TYR A 453 -6.19 -30.52 -4.73
CA TYR A 453 -5.22 -29.42 -4.78
C TYR A 453 -4.48 -29.40 -6.12
N ARG A 454 -3.90 -30.54 -6.52
CA ARG A 454 -3.15 -30.65 -7.79
C ARG A 454 -4.01 -30.34 -9.01
N LEU A 455 -5.30 -30.71 -8.97
CA LEU A 455 -6.26 -30.39 -10.02
C LEU A 455 -6.54 -28.88 -10.09
N LEU A 456 -6.80 -28.26 -8.95
CA LEU A 456 -7.08 -26.81 -8.86
C LEU A 456 -5.86 -25.97 -9.21
N GLU A 457 -4.66 -26.36 -8.77
CA GLU A 457 -3.40 -25.71 -9.13
C GLU A 457 -3.16 -25.76 -10.64
N ARG A 458 -3.33 -26.94 -11.25
CA ARG A 458 -3.23 -27.10 -12.70
C ARG A 458 -4.22 -26.17 -13.42
N LYS A 459 -5.47 -26.13 -12.96
CA LYS A 459 -6.52 -25.30 -13.52
C LYS A 459 -6.20 -23.81 -13.39
N SER A 460 -5.63 -23.40 -12.27
CA SER A 460 -5.15 -22.02 -12.03
C SER A 460 -4.04 -21.64 -13.03
N LYS A 461 -3.07 -22.54 -13.24
CA LYS A 461 -1.99 -22.36 -14.22
C LYS A 461 -2.49 -22.32 -15.67
N GLU A 462 -3.47 -23.15 -16.03
CA GLU A 462 -4.11 -23.15 -17.34
C GLU A 462 -4.88 -21.86 -17.60
N ARG A 463 -5.53 -21.30 -16.58
CA ARG A 463 -6.23 -20.01 -16.63
C ARG A 463 -5.27 -18.81 -16.76
N GLY A 464 -3.97 -19.01 -16.51
CA GLY A 464 -2.94 -17.98 -16.61
C GLY A 464 -2.72 -17.19 -15.31
N ALA A 465 -3.12 -17.71 -14.15
CA ALA A 465 -2.76 -17.09 -12.87
C ALA A 465 -1.24 -16.89 -12.78
N LEU A 466 -0.83 -15.73 -12.29
CA LEU A 466 0.58 -15.36 -12.21
C LEU A 466 1.23 -16.03 -10.99
N GLU A 467 2.22 -16.86 -11.24
CA GLU A 467 3.09 -17.40 -10.19
C GLU A 467 4.31 -16.48 -10.08
N LEU A 468 4.35 -15.65 -9.03
CA LEU A 468 5.47 -14.77 -8.75
C LEU A 468 6.33 -15.41 -7.66
N GLU A 469 7.59 -15.64 -8.00
CA GLU A 469 8.57 -16.13 -7.02
C GLU A 469 8.99 -14.96 -6.13
N THR A 470 8.49 -14.94 -4.89
CA THR A 470 8.89 -14.01 -3.83
C THR A 470 9.41 -14.79 -2.65
N SER A 471 10.53 -14.37 -2.09
CA SER A 471 11.07 -14.93 -0.85
C SER A 471 10.53 -14.14 0.33
N GLU A 472 9.98 -14.85 1.31
CA GLU A 472 9.54 -14.25 2.57
C GLU A 472 10.56 -14.59 3.66
N ALA A 473 10.92 -13.62 4.50
CA ALA A 473 11.82 -13.84 5.62
C ALA A 473 11.10 -14.55 6.78
N ALA A 474 11.74 -15.56 7.36
CA ALA A 474 11.35 -16.10 8.66
C ALA A 474 12.43 -15.70 9.67
N ILE A 475 12.10 -14.78 10.57
CA ILE A 475 13.00 -14.26 11.61
C ILE A 475 12.75 -15.05 12.89
N LEU A 476 13.77 -15.77 13.34
CA LEU A 476 13.72 -16.54 14.59
C LEU A 476 14.17 -15.66 15.76
N LEU A 477 13.36 -15.64 16.81
CA LEU A 477 13.63 -14.85 18.02
C LEU A 477 13.97 -15.76 19.20
N ASP A 478 14.83 -15.28 20.08
CA ASP A 478 15.05 -15.89 21.41
C ASP A 478 13.93 -15.51 22.41
N ALA A 479 14.04 -16.02 23.64
CA ALA A 479 13.07 -15.72 24.70
C ALA A 479 13.01 -14.24 25.10
N ASP A 480 14.06 -13.49 24.82
CA ASP A 480 14.19 -12.05 25.10
C ASP A 480 13.77 -11.19 23.90
N GLY A 481 13.32 -11.81 22.80
CA GLY A 481 12.88 -11.13 21.58
C GLY A 481 14.03 -10.66 20.69
N ASN A 482 15.26 -11.18 20.84
CA ASN A 482 16.36 -10.86 19.95
C ASN A 482 16.35 -11.78 18.72
N PRO A 483 16.65 -11.29 17.53
CA PRO A 483 16.78 -12.12 16.34
C PRO A 483 18.03 -13.01 16.45
N THR A 484 17.84 -14.33 16.35
CA THR A 484 18.90 -15.34 16.41
C THR A 484 19.28 -15.86 15.04
N ASP A 485 18.31 -15.91 14.11
CA ASP A 485 18.54 -16.33 12.74
C ASP A 485 17.48 -15.75 11.81
N ILE A 486 17.84 -15.63 10.52
CA ILE A 486 16.92 -15.19 9.46
C ILE A 486 17.03 -16.20 8.30
N THR A 487 15.93 -16.87 8.04
CA THR A 487 15.83 -17.89 6.98
C THR A 487 14.77 -17.53 5.96
N VAL A 488 14.74 -18.21 4.83
CA VAL A 488 13.67 -18.07 3.84
C VAL A 488 12.55 -19.03 4.19
N PHE A 489 11.32 -18.54 4.23
CA PHE A 489 10.14 -19.36 4.45
C PHE A 489 9.82 -20.14 3.16
N GLU A 490 9.86 -21.46 3.26
CA GLU A 490 9.51 -22.37 2.16
C GLU A 490 8.08 -22.89 2.34
N ARG A 491 7.23 -22.65 1.34
CA ARG A 491 5.85 -23.15 1.33
C ARG A 491 5.81 -24.62 0.92
N GLY A 492 5.34 -25.48 1.79
CA GLY A 492 5.11 -26.89 1.53
C GLY A 492 3.80 -27.17 0.77
N ILE A 493 3.43 -28.45 0.72
CA ILE A 493 2.21 -28.89 0.04
C ILE A 493 0.96 -28.47 0.80
N GLY A 494 1.00 -28.44 2.13
CA GLY A 494 -0.13 -28.07 2.99
C GLY A 494 -0.52 -26.61 2.78
N GLU A 495 0.45 -25.70 2.81
CA GLU A 495 0.22 -24.25 2.61
C GLU A 495 -0.39 -23.96 1.22
N ARG A 496 0.17 -24.55 0.17
CA ARG A 496 -0.33 -24.38 -1.20
C ARG A 496 -1.73 -24.98 -1.39
N MET A 497 -2.00 -26.10 -0.72
CA MET A 497 -3.30 -26.75 -0.74
C MET A 497 -4.38 -25.89 -0.11
N ILE A 498 -4.16 -25.37 1.09
CA ILE A 498 -5.09 -24.47 1.78
C ILE A 498 -5.28 -23.20 0.94
N GLU A 499 -4.21 -22.61 0.41
CA GLU A 499 -4.30 -21.45 -0.47
C GLU A 499 -5.25 -21.72 -1.66
N GLN A 500 -5.11 -22.84 -2.37
CA GLN A 500 -5.98 -23.15 -3.52
C GLN A 500 -7.44 -23.40 -3.10
N PHE A 501 -7.68 -24.01 -1.94
CA PHE A 501 -9.03 -24.19 -1.42
C PHE A 501 -9.68 -22.87 -1.00
N MET A 502 -8.92 -21.98 -0.38
CA MET A 502 -9.40 -20.63 -0.04
C MET A 502 -9.67 -19.77 -1.28
N LEU A 503 -8.79 -19.85 -2.30
CA LEU A 503 -9.02 -19.19 -3.60
C LEU A 503 -10.31 -19.71 -4.27
N CYS A 504 -10.55 -21.02 -4.22
CA CYS A 504 -11.76 -21.64 -4.75
C CYS A 504 -13.01 -21.14 -4.00
N ALA A 505 -12.99 -21.12 -2.66
CA ALA A 505 -14.09 -20.66 -1.85
C ALA A 505 -14.39 -19.16 -2.06
N ASN A 506 -13.36 -18.32 -2.06
CA ASN A 506 -13.49 -16.88 -2.28
C ASN A 506 -14.12 -16.57 -3.66
N THR A 507 -13.70 -17.27 -4.71
CA THR A 507 -14.28 -17.15 -6.06
C THR A 507 -15.72 -17.63 -6.11
N ALA A 508 -16.02 -18.76 -5.45
CA ALA A 508 -17.38 -19.32 -5.39
C ALA A 508 -18.35 -18.37 -4.68
N VAL A 509 -17.94 -17.80 -3.55
CA VAL A 509 -18.73 -16.82 -2.78
C VAL A 509 -18.97 -15.55 -3.58
N ALA A 510 -17.92 -14.96 -4.18
CA ALA A 510 -18.05 -13.77 -5.02
C ALA A 510 -19.05 -13.99 -6.16
N SER A 511 -18.96 -15.15 -6.83
CA SER A 511 -19.89 -15.54 -7.92
C SER A 511 -21.33 -15.74 -7.44
N CYS A 512 -21.52 -16.31 -6.24
CA CYS A 512 -22.86 -16.48 -5.66
C CYS A 512 -23.53 -15.14 -5.34
N LEU A 513 -22.80 -14.22 -4.66
CA LEU A 513 -23.30 -12.89 -4.31
C LEU A 513 -23.63 -12.08 -5.57
N ASN A 514 -22.72 -12.04 -6.53
CA ASN A 514 -22.92 -11.29 -7.78
C ASN A 514 -24.13 -11.81 -8.58
N ARG A 515 -24.27 -13.13 -8.72
CA ARG A 515 -25.40 -13.76 -9.41
C ARG A 515 -26.75 -13.43 -8.77
N LYS A 516 -26.79 -13.31 -7.44
CA LYS A 516 -27.96 -12.94 -6.66
C LYS A 516 -28.15 -11.42 -6.55
N LYS A 517 -27.22 -10.62 -7.09
CA LYS A 517 -27.21 -9.15 -7.01
C LYS A 517 -27.19 -8.63 -5.57
N ILE A 518 -26.52 -9.34 -4.69
CA ILE A 518 -26.23 -8.92 -3.33
C ILE A 518 -24.94 -8.10 -3.36
N PRO A 519 -24.87 -6.96 -2.63
CA PRO A 519 -23.64 -6.20 -2.49
C PRO A 519 -22.46 -7.08 -2.00
N CYS A 520 -21.26 -6.76 -2.42
CA CYS A 520 -20.05 -7.46 -1.99
C CYS A 520 -18.90 -6.47 -1.84
N VAL A 521 -17.96 -6.77 -0.98
CA VAL A 521 -16.64 -6.15 -0.98
C VAL A 521 -15.73 -7.05 -1.81
N TYR A 522 -15.50 -6.64 -3.06
CA TYR A 522 -14.63 -7.38 -3.98
C TYR A 522 -13.17 -7.08 -3.70
N ARG A 523 -12.29 -8.03 -3.99
CA ARG A 523 -10.85 -7.84 -4.08
C ARG A 523 -10.49 -7.77 -5.55
N ILE A 524 -10.24 -6.60 -6.06
CA ILE A 524 -9.96 -6.36 -7.47
C ILE A 524 -8.47 -6.13 -7.71
N HIS A 525 -8.00 -6.49 -8.89
CA HIS A 525 -6.64 -6.23 -9.34
C HIS A 525 -6.72 -5.79 -10.81
N GLU A 526 -6.55 -4.50 -11.03
CA GLU A 526 -6.67 -3.89 -12.35
C GLU A 526 -5.54 -4.33 -13.28
N GLU A 527 -5.79 -4.25 -14.57
CA GLU A 527 -4.74 -4.46 -15.58
C GLU A 527 -3.61 -3.45 -15.40
N PRO A 528 -2.35 -3.85 -15.63
CA PRO A 528 -1.23 -2.93 -15.56
C PRO A 528 -1.34 -1.84 -16.64
N SER A 529 -0.84 -0.63 -16.34
CA SER A 529 -0.88 0.45 -17.32
C SER A 529 -0.07 0.11 -18.58
N PRO A 530 -0.50 0.57 -19.77
CA PRO A 530 0.22 0.31 -21.02
C PRO A 530 1.68 0.75 -21.00
N GLU A 531 2.00 1.84 -20.28
CA GLU A 531 3.35 2.36 -20.12
C GLU A 531 4.22 1.40 -19.29
N LYS A 532 3.72 0.95 -18.15
CA LYS A 532 4.44 0.00 -17.28
C LYS A 532 4.70 -1.33 -17.97
N ILE A 533 3.70 -1.84 -18.71
CA ILE A 533 3.87 -3.07 -19.49
C ILE A 533 4.87 -2.88 -20.64
N HIS A 534 4.85 -1.72 -21.30
CA HIS A 534 5.85 -1.43 -22.33
C HIS A 534 7.27 -1.44 -21.75
N ASN A 535 7.48 -0.81 -20.59
CA ASN A 535 8.79 -0.79 -19.92
C ASN A 535 9.21 -2.20 -19.50
N PHE A 536 8.29 -3.00 -18.96
CA PHE A 536 8.53 -4.42 -18.67
C PHE A 536 8.89 -5.21 -19.95
N ALA A 537 8.16 -5.02 -21.03
CA ALA A 537 8.45 -5.71 -22.30
C ALA A 537 9.84 -5.35 -22.85
N VAL A 538 10.25 -4.08 -22.79
CA VAL A 538 11.59 -3.64 -23.16
C VAL A 538 12.64 -4.33 -22.30
N PHE A 539 12.44 -4.37 -20.99
CA PHE A 539 13.32 -5.04 -20.04
C PHE A 539 13.45 -6.55 -20.34
N ALA A 540 12.32 -7.26 -20.44
CA ALA A 540 12.27 -8.70 -20.71
C ALA A 540 12.89 -9.05 -22.08
N HIS A 541 12.65 -8.22 -23.10
CA HIS A 541 13.28 -8.39 -24.41
C HIS A 541 14.82 -8.27 -24.35
N ASN A 542 15.34 -7.33 -23.54
CA ASN A 542 16.77 -7.16 -23.38
C ASN A 542 17.44 -8.35 -22.67
N LEU A 543 16.68 -9.12 -21.89
CA LEU A 543 17.09 -10.40 -21.30
C LEU A 543 16.93 -11.58 -22.28
N GLY A 544 16.48 -11.33 -23.51
CA GLY A 544 16.32 -12.36 -24.55
C GLY A 544 15.07 -13.21 -24.39
N LEU A 545 14.04 -12.68 -23.67
CA LEU A 545 12.74 -13.33 -23.56
C LEU A 545 11.82 -12.96 -24.74
N ASN A 546 10.89 -13.86 -25.05
CA ASN A 546 9.92 -13.62 -26.11
C ASN A 546 8.74 -12.78 -25.60
N VAL A 547 8.72 -11.51 -25.95
CA VAL A 547 7.69 -10.53 -25.54
C VAL A 547 6.65 -10.23 -26.64
N SER A 548 6.59 -11.02 -27.70
CA SER A 548 5.70 -10.76 -28.83
C SER A 548 4.23 -10.68 -28.44
N ALA A 549 3.82 -11.44 -27.42
CA ALA A 549 2.46 -11.45 -26.89
C ALA A 549 2.08 -10.18 -26.11
N LEU A 550 3.04 -9.39 -25.62
CA LEU A 550 2.80 -8.14 -24.90
C LEU A 550 2.55 -6.93 -25.84
N GLY A 551 2.71 -7.10 -27.13
CA GLY A 551 2.44 -6.07 -28.15
C GLY A 551 0.96 -5.87 -28.49
N ALA A 552 0.05 -6.66 -27.96
CA ALA A 552 -1.39 -6.55 -28.17
C ALA A 552 -1.99 -5.38 -27.38
N LYS A 553 -3.14 -4.87 -27.85
CA LYS A 553 -3.83 -3.74 -27.17
C LYS A 553 -4.22 -4.05 -25.72
N ASN A 554 -4.48 -5.31 -25.40
CA ASN A 554 -4.81 -5.80 -24.06
C ASN A 554 -3.83 -6.91 -23.71
N VAL A 555 -3.13 -6.76 -22.62
CA VAL A 555 -2.20 -7.78 -22.11
C VAL A 555 -2.97 -8.74 -21.25
N SER A 556 -2.94 -10.02 -21.61
CA SER A 556 -3.59 -11.05 -20.77
C SER A 556 -2.62 -11.64 -19.75
N PRO A 557 -3.13 -12.13 -18.59
CA PRO A 557 -2.31 -12.82 -17.61
C PRO A 557 -1.57 -14.03 -18.18
N GLU A 558 -2.19 -14.77 -19.12
CA GLU A 558 -1.57 -15.92 -19.79
C GLU A 558 -0.31 -15.51 -20.57
N SER A 559 -0.35 -14.36 -21.24
CA SER A 559 0.81 -13.83 -21.97
C SER A 559 2.00 -13.57 -21.05
N ILE A 560 1.73 -13.05 -19.85
CA ILE A 560 2.75 -12.82 -18.83
C ILE A 560 3.24 -14.14 -18.25
N SER A 561 2.33 -15.08 -17.95
CA SER A 561 2.66 -16.42 -17.44
C SER A 561 3.63 -17.17 -18.35
N LEU A 562 3.48 -17.06 -19.69
CA LEU A 562 4.41 -17.64 -20.64
C LEU A 562 5.83 -17.06 -20.54
N ILE A 563 5.94 -15.75 -20.32
CA ILE A 563 7.22 -15.08 -20.14
C ILE A 563 7.89 -15.51 -18.83
N LEU A 564 7.10 -15.62 -17.73
CA LEU A 564 7.61 -16.12 -16.45
C LEU A 564 8.13 -17.56 -16.56
N LYS A 565 7.40 -18.43 -17.25
CA LYS A 565 7.84 -19.82 -17.53
C LYS A 565 9.14 -19.86 -18.35
N GLU A 566 9.28 -19.01 -19.37
CA GLU A 566 10.53 -18.92 -20.15
C GLU A 566 11.68 -18.38 -19.29
N ALA A 567 11.39 -17.39 -18.41
CA ALA A 567 12.36 -16.82 -17.50
C ALA A 567 12.87 -17.84 -16.45
N ALA A 568 11.96 -18.66 -15.91
CA ALA A 568 12.30 -19.74 -14.99
C ALA A 568 13.24 -20.79 -15.64
N GLN A 569 12.97 -21.17 -16.90
CA GLN A 569 13.83 -22.08 -17.65
C GLN A 569 15.24 -21.52 -17.92
N LYS A 570 15.39 -20.19 -17.91
CA LYS A 570 16.67 -19.49 -18.08
C LYS A 570 17.34 -19.09 -16.75
N GLU A 571 16.83 -19.57 -15.64
CA GLU A 571 17.30 -19.24 -14.28
C GLU A 571 17.33 -17.72 -13.96
N ILE A 572 16.43 -16.96 -14.60
CA ILE A 572 16.24 -15.52 -14.37
C ILE A 572 14.83 -15.18 -13.86
N GLY A 573 14.09 -16.20 -13.41
CA GLY A 573 12.68 -16.08 -12.99
C GLY A 573 12.50 -15.05 -11.89
N THR A 574 13.32 -15.08 -10.85
CA THR A 574 13.24 -14.14 -9.70
C THR A 574 13.38 -12.67 -10.14
N VAL A 575 14.37 -12.39 -11.01
CA VAL A 575 14.62 -11.02 -11.51
C VAL A 575 13.44 -10.52 -12.36
N VAL A 576 12.90 -11.38 -13.21
CA VAL A 576 11.76 -11.03 -14.08
C VAL A 576 10.50 -10.85 -13.24
N SER A 577 10.26 -11.71 -12.24
CA SER A 577 9.15 -11.61 -11.29
C SER A 577 9.20 -10.28 -10.51
N TYR A 578 10.39 -9.88 -10.05
CA TYR A 578 10.58 -8.62 -9.32
C TYR A 578 10.21 -7.39 -10.17
N VAL A 579 10.70 -7.31 -11.42
CA VAL A 579 10.38 -6.17 -12.31
C VAL A 579 8.91 -6.18 -12.73
N LEU A 580 8.36 -7.37 -12.97
CA LEU A 580 6.95 -7.53 -13.27
C LEU A 580 6.07 -7.05 -12.10
N LEU A 581 6.37 -7.46 -10.87
CA LEU A 581 5.62 -7.07 -9.67
C LEU A 581 5.53 -5.55 -9.53
N ARG A 582 6.61 -4.82 -9.84
CA ARG A 582 6.63 -3.35 -9.85
C ARG A 582 5.82 -2.73 -11.01
N SER A 583 5.61 -3.49 -12.06
CA SER A 583 4.85 -3.06 -13.24
C SER A 583 3.35 -3.30 -13.08
N LEU A 584 2.96 -4.24 -12.23
CA LEU A 584 1.55 -4.52 -11.94
C LEU A 584 0.92 -3.40 -11.10
N MET A 585 -0.40 -3.34 -11.14
CA MET A 585 -1.19 -2.53 -10.21
C MET A 585 -1.23 -3.21 -8.84
N LYS A 586 -1.62 -2.48 -7.80
CA LYS A 586 -1.88 -3.08 -6.49
C LYS A 586 -3.31 -3.59 -6.44
N ALA A 587 -3.51 -4.78 -5.88
CA ALA A 587 -4.86 -5.24 -5.57
C ALA A 587 -5.47 -4.37 -4.47
N ARG A 588 -6.78 -4.12 -4.54
CA ARG A 588 -7.52 -3.29 -3.58
C ARG A 588 -8.93 -3.81 -3.37
N TYR A 589 -9.56 -3.38 -2.30
CA TYR A 589 -10.97 -3.63 -2.07
C TYR A 589 -11.83 -2.59 -2.79
N ASP A 590 -12.96 -3.02 -3.33
CA ASP A 590 -13.95 -2.16 -3.99
C ASP A 590 -15.36 -2.74 -3.84
N ASN A 591 -16.39 -1.91 -3.85
CA ASN A 591 -17.79 -2.37 -3.89
C ASN A 591 -18.27 -2.67 -5.31
N LYS A 592 -17.49 -2.34 -6.33
CA LYS A 592 -17.77 -2.66 -7.73
C LYS A 592 -16.99 -3.90 -8.15
N CYS A 593 -17.69 -4.82 -8.82
CA CYS A 593 -17.08 -6.01 -9.37
C CYS A 593 -16.16 -5.66 -10.53
N SER A 594 -14.91 -6.05 -10.43
CA SER A 594 -13.90 -5.99 -11.51
C SER A 594 -13.03 -7.24 -11.44
N PRO A 595 -12.42 -7.67 -12.55
CA PRO A 595 -11.53 -8.82 -12.55
C PRO A 595 -10.33 -8.69 -11.61
N HIS A 596 -9.81 -9.83 -11.18
CA HIS A 596 -8.54 -9.90 -10.46
C HIS A 596 -7.44 -10.38 -11.42
N PHE A 597 -6.70 -9.45 -12.02
CA PHE A 597 -5.72 -9.73 -13.07
C PHE A 597 -4.70 -10.80 -12.67
N GLY A 598 -4.06 -10.67 -11.51
CA GLY A 598 -3.02 -11.62 -11.07
C GLY A 598 -3.54 -13.05 -10.87
N LEU A 599 -4.80 -13.23 -10.43
CA LEU A 599 -5.45 -14.55 -10.28
C LEU A 599 -6.13 -15.02 -11.57
N SER A 600 -6.19 -14.19 -12.59
CA SER A 600 -6.91 -14.46 -13.83
C SER A 600 -8.34 -14.94 -13.58
N THR A 601 -9.10 -14.19 -12.78
CA THR A 601 -10.49 -14.51 -12.44
C THR A 601 -11.37 -13.27 -12.56
N ASP A 602 -12.60 -13.47 -13.06
CA ASP A 602 -13.55 -12.37 -13.32
C ASP A 602 -14.11 -11.76 -12.04
N MET A 603 -14.20 -12.55 -10.97
CA MET A 603 -14.80 -12.12 -9.68
C MET A 603 -14.03 -12.75 -8.54
N TYR A 604 -13.69 -11.93 -7.57
CA TYR A 604 -12.99 -12.40 -6.39
C TYR A 604 -13.35 -11.54 -5.18
N CYS A 605 -13.54 -12.15 -4.03
CA CYS A 605 -13.69 -11.47 -2.75
C CYS A 605 -12.87 -12.20 -1.69
N HIS A 606 -12.69 -11.59 -0.55
CA HIS A 606 -12.20 -12.28 0.62
C HIS A 606 -13.38 -12.69 1.50
N PHE A 607 -13.42 -13.97 1.88
CA PHE A 607 -14.45 -14.59 2.70
C PHE A 607 -13.87 -15.41 3.84
N THR A 608 -12.63 -15.87 3.68
CA THR A 608 -12.07 -17.00 4.43
C THR A 608 -11.36 -16.60 5.72
N SER A 609 -11.28 -15.29 6.08
CA SER A 609 -10.57 -14.90 7.31
C SER A 609 -11.23 -13.71 8.05
N PRO A 610 -12.47 -13.86 8.56
CA PRO A 610 -13.21 -12.78 9.23
C PRO A 610 -12.69 -12.42 10.63
N ILE A 611 -11.88 -13.27 11.26
CA ILE A 611 -11.24 -12.96 12.56
C ILE A 611 -10.21 -11.84 12.38
N ARG A 612 -9.51 -11.83 11.25
CA ARG A 612 -8.37 -10.93 10.99
C ARG A 612 -8.56 -9.93 9.86
N ARG A 613 -9.64 -10.02 9.07
CA ARG A 613 -9.92 -9.06 7.98
C ARG A 613 -11.39 -8.60 8.03
N TYR A 614 -11.58 -7.30 8.10
CA TYR A 614 -12.93 -6.72 8.17
C TYR A 614 -13.75 -6.88 6.87
N PRO A 615 -13.18 -6.84 5.64
CA PRO A 615 -13.91 -7.17 4.43
C PRO A 615 -14.58 -8.54 4.46
N ASP A 616 -13.90 -9.56 4.98
CA ASP A 616 -14.45 -10.91 5.14
C ASP A 616 -15.64 -10.92 6.08
N LEU A 617 -15.55 -10.24 7.23
CA LEU A 617 -16.65 -10.06 8.17
C LEU A 617 -17.85 -9.37 7.50
N THR A 618 -17.61 -8.38 6.65
CA THR A 618 -18.63 -7.70 5.86
C THR A 618 -19.29 -8.66 4.86
N VAL A 619 -18.51 -9.45 4.15
CA VAL A 619 -19.01 -10.48 3.20
C VAL A 619 -19.86 -11.52 3.92
N HIS A 620 -19.47 -11.98 5.12
CA HIS A 620 -20.27 -12.90 5.94
C HIS A 620 -21.66 -12.33 6.23
N ARG A 621 -21.77 -11.05 6.58
CA ARG A 621 -23.06 -10.39 6.80
C ARG A 621 -23.92 -10.37 5.53
N PHE A 622 -23.31 -10.15 4.38
CA PHE A 622 -24.02 -10.17 3.09
C PHE A 622 -24.46 -11.58 2.68
N ILE A 623 -23.65 -12.60 3.00
CA ILE A 623 -24.05 -14.02 2.83
C ILE A 623 -25.28 -14.32 3.69
N LYS A 624 -25.32 -13.88 4.93
CA LYS A 624 -26.48 -14.08 5.83
C LYS A 624 -27.74 -13.36 5.33
N LEU A 625 -27.61 -12.14 4.81
CA LEU A 625 -28.70 -11.45 4.11
C LEU A 625 -29.22 -12.30 2.95
N MET A 626 -28.33 -12.89 2.17
CA MET A 626 -28.69 -13.76 1.04
C MET A 626 -29.41 -15.04 1.49
N ILE A 627 -28.92 -15.71 2.54
CA ILE A 627 -29.50 -16.94 3.07
C ILE A 627 -30.89 -16.68 3.62
N ASN A 628 -31.09 -15.61 4.40
CA ASN A 628 -32.37 -15.26 5.00
C ASN A 628 -33.42 -14.82 3.98
N GLY A 629 -33.04 -14.46 2.77
CA GLY A 629 -33.93 -14.22 1.63
C GLY A 629 -34.96 -13.06 1.78
N LYS A 630 -34.90 -12.32 2.87
CA LYS A 630 -35.83 -11.25 3.22
C LYS A 630 -35.06 -9.92 3.32
N PHE A 631 -34.85 -9.25 2.18
CA PHE A 631 -34.24 -7.93 2.16
C PHE A 631 -35.05 -6.97 1.30
N SER A 632 -35.25 -5.77 1.81
CA SER A 632 -35.86 -4.66 1.10
C SER A 632 -34.88 -3.96 0.17
N ARG A 633 -35.38 -3.18 -0.78
CA ARG A 633 -34.53 -2.30 -1.60
C ARG A 633 -33.70 -1.31 -0.75
N LYS A 634 -34.24 -0.89 0.40
CA LYS A 634 -33.58 0.01 1.33
C LYS A 634 -32.36 -0.68 1.97
N GLU A 635 -32.53 -1.89 2.47
CA GLU A 635 -31.46 -2.67 3.07
C GLU A 635 -30.33 -2.98 2.06
N LEU A 636 -30.67 -3.30 0.81
CA LEU A 636 -29.65 -3.49 -0.24
C LEU A 636 -28.86 -2.21 -0.52
N LYS A 637 -29.53 -1.05 -0.57
CA LYS A 637 -28.86 0.24 -0.77
C LYS A 637 -27.95 0.60 0.41
N GLU A 638 -28.42 0.36 1.64
CA GLU A 638 -27.60 0.55 2.84
C GLU A 638 -26.40 -0.39 2.86
N ALA A 639 -26.57 -1.65 2.46
CA ALA A 639 -25.48 -2.62 2.32
C ALA A 639 -24.46 -2.22 1.25
N GLU A 640 -24.91 -1.67 0.12
CA GLU A 640 -24.03 -1.18 -0.95
C GLU A 640 -23.19 0.02 -0.49
N ILE A 641 -23.81 0.98 0.19
CA ILE A 641 -23.10 2.13 0.78
C ILE A 641 -22.08 1.65 1.81
N PHE A 642 -22.49 0.70 2.66
CA PHE A 642 -21.58 0.14 3.67
C PHE A 642 -20.44 -0.68 3.06
N ALA A 643 -20.67 -1.41 1.96
CA ALA A 643 -19.63 -2.11 1.23
C ALA A 643 -18.54 -1.14 0.74
N GLY A 644 -18.94 0.04 0.21
CA GLY A 644 -18.01 1.09 -0.20
C GLY A 644 -17.17 1.61 0.98
N LYS A 645 -17.83 1.93 2.11
CA LYS A 645 -17.13 2.38 3.32
C LYS A 645 -16.18 1.33 3.89
N SER A 646 -16.61 0.06 3.89
CA SER A 646 -15.78 -1.07 4.34
C SER A 646 -14.55 -1.24 3.44
N ALA A 647 -14.72 -1.14 2.12
CA ALA A 647 -13.62 -1.22 1.15
C ALA A 647 -12.59 -0.10 1.35
N GLU A 648 -13.04 1.15 1.45
CA GLU A 648 -12.20 2.33 1.66
C GLU A 648 -11.36 2.18 2.94
N LYS A 649 -12.02 1.92 4.09
CA LYS A 649 -11.32 1.77 5.38
C LYS A 649 -10.38 0.57 5.40
N SER A 650 -10.74 -0.51 4.72
CA SER A 650 -9.88 -1.70 4.64
C SER A 650 -8.63 -1.44 3.80
N ASN A 651 -8.72 -0.67 2.71
CA ASN A 651 -7.56 -0.29 1.90
C ASN A 651 -6.59 0.60 2.69
N GLU A 652 -7.10 1.58 3.44
CA GLU A 652 -6.28 2.45 4.29
C GLU A 652 -5.54 1.62 5.36
N ASN A 653 -6.28 0.76 6.06
CA ASN A 653 -5.74 -0.02 7.16
C ASN A 653 -4.80 -1.14 6.70
N GLU A 654 -5.08 -1.78 5.54
CA GLU A 654 -4.19 -2.77 4.94
C GLU A 654 -2.83 -2.13 4.59
N LEU A 655 -2.86 -0.93 3.99
CA LEU A 655 -1.62 -0.21 3.68
C LEU A 655 -0.84 0.13 4.95
N ARG A 656 -1.54 0.61 5.99
CA ARG A 656 -0.96 0.91 7.30
C ARG A 656 -0.31 -0.34 7.93
N ALA A 657 -1.01 -1.47 7.91
CA ALA A 657 -0.51 -2.73 8.43
C ALA A 657 0.76 -3.19 7.71
N ILE A 658 0.73 -3.24 6.37
CA ILE A 658 1.89 -3.65 5.54
C ILE A 658 3.10 -2.75 5.81
N LEU A 659 2.91 -1.43 5.93
CA LEU A 659 4.01 -0.50 6.19
C LEU A 659 4.60 -0.70 7.60
N ALA A 660 3.76 -0.95 8.60
CA ALA A 660 4.19 -1.22 9.96
C ALA A 660 4.94 -2.57 10.06
N GLU A 661 4.40 -3.64 9.47
CA GLU A 661 5.00 -4.96 9.41
C GLU A 661 6.39 -4.91 8.76
N ARG A 662 6.48 -4.24 7.61
CA ARG A 662 7.76 -4.04 6.90
C ARG A 662 8.76 -3.23 7.73
N ALA A 663 8.32 -2.15 8.38
CA ALA A 663 9.21 -1.31 9.17
C ALA A 663 9.78 -2.06 10.39
N VAL A 664 8.98 -2.93 11.02
CA VAL A 664 9.42 -3.79 12.12
C VAL A 664 10.33 -4.91 11.60
N GLU A 665 9.99 -5.55 10.49
CA GLU A 665 10.84 -6.57 9.85
C GLU A 665 12.22 -6.00 9.48
N GLU A 666 12.28 -4.81 8.86
CA GLU A 666 13.53 -4.11 8.55
C GLU A 666 14.35 -3.82 9.81
N LEU A 667 13.71 -3.40 10.90
CA LEU A 667 14.37 -3.15 12.18
C LEU A 667 15.05 -4.43 12.71
N TYR A 668 14.32 -5.56 12.71
CA TYR A 668 14.87 -6.85 13.18
C TYR A 668 15.99 -7.36 12.26
N LYS A 669 15.87 -7.20 10.95
CA LYS A 669 16.92 -7.51 9.98
C LYS A 669 18.19 -6.70 10.23
N VAL A 670 18.07 -5.40 10.43
CA VAL A 670 19.22 -4.53 10.71
C VAL A 670 19.84 -4.85 12.08
N ARG A 671 19.02 -5.13 13.11
CA ARG A 671 19.51 -5.58 14.41
C ARG A 671 20.30 -6.88 14.31
N TYR A 672 19.80 -7.88 13.59
CA TYR A 672 20.50 -9.15 13.34
C TYR A 672 21.84 -8.89 12.65
N MET A 673 21.80 -8.15 11.55
CA MET A 673 23.01 -7.87 10.75
C MET A 673 24.03 -7.00 11.48
N SER A 674 23.64 -6.25 12.51
CA SER A 674 24.59 -5.44 13.29
C SER A 674 25.66 -6.27 13.99
N GLY A 675 25.41 -7.56 14.23
CA GLY A 675 26.38 -8.51 14.75
C GLY A 675 27.47 -8.94 13.77
N PHE A 676 27.31 -8.63 12.48
CA PHE A 676 28.17 -9.10 11.39
C PHE A 676 28.92 -7.98 10.67
N ILE A 677 29.09 -6.82 11.30
CA ILE A 677 29.83 -5.69 10.72
C ILE A 677 31.27 -6.13 10.38
N ASN A 678 31.72 -5.79 9.18
CA ASN A 678 32.98 -6.18 8.57
C ASN A 678 33.05 -7.61 8.00
N GLU A 679 32.00 -8.40 8.05
CA GLU A 679 31.91 -9.68 7.38
C GLU A 679 31.56 -9.56 5.90
N GLU A 680 31.94 -10.58 5.12
CA GLU A 680 31.71 -10.64 3.69
C GLU A 680 30.60 -11.64 3.36
N PHE A 681 29.73 -11.24 2.42
CA PHE A 681 28.59 -12.04 1.99
C PHE A 681 28.50 -12.13 0.47
N ASP A 682 28.02 -13.23 -0.04
CA ASP A 682 27.56 -13.33 -1.41
C ASP A 682 26.11 -12.85 -1.47
N GLY A 683 25.77 -12.02 -2.45
CA GLY A 683 24.43 -11.46 -2.62
C GLY A 683 24.07 -11.29 -4.09
N ILE A 684 22.84 -10.87 -4.31
CA ILE A 684 22.26 -10.63 -5.64
C ILE A 684 21.82 -9.17 -5.71
N VAL A 685 22.12 -8.50 -6.81
CA VAL A 685 21.65 -7.13 -7.06
C VAL A 685 20.13 -7.17 -7.22
N SER A 686 19.40 -6.64 -6.23
CA SER A 686 17.94 -6.58 -6.14
C SER A 686 17.37 -5.31 -6.77
N SER A 687 18.13 -4.19 -6.73
CA SER A 687 17.71 -2.93 -7.35
C SER A 687 18.93 -2.12 -7.83
N VAL A 688 18.71 -1.34 -8.90
CA VAL A 688 19.73 -0.44 -9.46
C VAL A 688 19.15 0.96 -9.53
N THR A 689 19.86 1.93 -8.95
CA THR A 689 19.45 3.33 -8.86
C THR A 689 20.57 4.26 -9.31
N SER A 690 20.28 5.55 -9.46
CA SER A 690 21.29 6.56 -9.79
C SER A 690 22.31 6.80 -8.68
N PHE A 691 21.98 6.43 -7.43
CA PHE A 691 22.87 6.64 -6.26
C PHE A 691 23.56 5.36 -5.78
N GLY A 692 23.24 4.19 -6.34
CA GLY A 692 23.88 2.92 -5.99
C GLY A 692 23.11 1.70 -6.44
N ILE A 693 23.57 0.55 -6.00
CA ILE A 693 22.91 -0.74 -6.16
C ILE A 693 22.45 -1.25 -4.80
N PHE A 694 21.28 -1.84 -4.75
CA PHE A 694 20.85 -2.61 -3.60
C PHE A 694 21.23 -4.07 -3.81
N VAL A 695 21.68 -4.71 -2.75
CA VAL A 695 22.11 -6.10 -2.75
C VAL A 695 21.34 -6.85 -1.69
N GLU A 696 20.63 -7.89 -2.11
CA GLU A 696 19.93 -8.81 -1.24
C GLU A 696 20.81 -10.02 -0.95
N LEU A 697 20.93 -10.36 0.32
CA LEU A 697 21.65 -11.54 0.80
C LEU A 697 20.76 -12.78 0.77
N PRO A 698 21.30 -14.00 0.86
CA PRO A 698 20.52 -15.24 0.92
C PRO A 698 19.49 -15.30 2.06
N ASN A 699 19.71 -14.58 3.15
CA ASN A 699 18.80 -14.43 4.27
C ASN A 699 17.79 -13.27 4.09
N THR A 700 17.59 -12.80 2.87
CA THR A 700 16.66 -11.70 2.53
C THR A 700 16.99 -10.32 3.11
N CYS A 701 18.13 -10.16 3.77
CA CYS A 701 18.59 -8.83 4.20
C CYS A 701 19.08 -8.04 3.00
N GLU A 702 18.56 -6.84 2.82
CA GLU A 702 18.93 -5.95 1.71
C GLU A 702 19.73 -4.75 2.23
N GLY A 703 20.78 -4.35 1.49
CA GLY A 703 21.55 -3.15 1.82
C GLY A 703 22.05 -2.42 0.58
N LEU A 704 22.42 -1.16 0.78
CA LEU A 704 22.90 -0.26 -0.27
C LEU A 704 24.42 -0.35 -0.44
N VAL A 705 24.88 -0.51 -1.67
CA VAL A 705 26.23 -0.17 -2.09
C VAL A 705 26.18 1.20 -2.78
N PRO A 706 26.61 2.29 -2.12
CA PRO A 706 26.51 3.62 -2.71
C PRO A 706 27.51 3.81 -3.85
N VAL A 707 27.16 4.58 -4.88
CA VAL A 707 28.05 4.92 -6.01
C VAL A 707 29.33 5.59 -5.51
N SER A 708 29.25 6.39 -4.45
CA SER A 708 30.40 7.05 -3.81
C SER A 708 31.44 6.08 -3.26
N GLY A 709 31.05 4.85 -2.93
CA GLY A 709 31.94 3.77 -2.49
C GLY A 709 32.47 2.88 -3.62
N MET A 710 32.03 3.12 -4.87
CA MET A 710 32.45 2.33 -6.02
C MET A 710 33.67 2.99 -6.72
N ASN A 711 34.60 2.18 -7.19
CA ASN A 711 35.75 2.65 -7.95
C ASN A 711 35.38 2.93 -9.42
N GLY A 712 35.15 4.20 -9.78
CA GLY A 712 34.82 4.60 -11.15
C GLY A 712 33.75 5.67 -11.23
N TYR A 713 33.46 6.15 -12.44
CA TYR A 713 32.37 7.06 -12.71
C TYR A 713 31.21 6.28 -13.32
N PHE A 714 30.23 5.98 -12.52
CA PHE A 714 29.06 5.19 -12.92
C PHE A 714 27.94 6.06 -13.44
N VAL A 715 27.34 5.65 -14.55
CA VAL A 715 26.19 6.29 -15.17
C VAL A 715 24.99 5.34 -15.08
N TYR A 716 23.88 5.82 -14.56
CA TYR A 716 22.63 5.10 -14.48
C TYR A 716 21.87 5.17 -15.81
N ASN A 717 21.34 4.05 -16.25
CA ASN A 717 20.44 3.95 -17.40
C ASN A 717 19.07 3.45 -16.89
N GLU A 718 18.09 4.33 -16.92
CA GLU A 718 16.73 4.06 -16.41
C GLU A 718 15.98 3.03 -17.28
N GLU A 719 16.12 3.09 -18.61
CA GLU A 719 15.44 2.13 -19.51
C GLU A 719 15.94 0.69 -19.35
N LEU A 720 17.21 0.53 -19.00
CA LEU A 720 17.85 -0.77 -18.84
C LEU A 720 18.02 -1.21 -17.39
N LEU A 721 17.69 -0.35 -16.43
CA LEU A 721 17.94 -0.55 -15.00
C LEU A 721 19.37 -1.00 -14.75
N THR A 722 20.35 -0.25 -15.31
CA THR A 722 21.76 -0.59 -15.22
C THR A 722 22.60 0.57 -14.71
N LEU A 723 23.67 0.26 -13.98
CA LEU A 723 24.68 1.19 -13.52
C LEU A 723 26.04 0.79 -14.13
N SER A 724 26.68 1.67 -14.90
CA SER A 724 27.88 1.32 -15.66
C SER A 724 28.93 2.42 -15.68
N ASP A 725 30.20 2.04 -15.55
CA ASP A 725 31.37 2.91 -15.78
C ASP A 725 31.96 2.74 -17.18
N GLY A 726 31.32 1.94 -18.05
CA GLY A 726 31.81 1.60 -19.40
C GLY A 726 32.71 0.37 -19.44
N ARG A 727 33.20 -0.11 -18.28
CA ARG A 727 33.99 -1.36 -18.15
C ARG A 727 33.17 -2.41 -17.43
N THR A 728 32.53 -2.03 -16.34
CA THR A 728 31.70 -2.86 -15.51
C THR A 728 30.25 -2.41 -15.67
N ILE A 729 29.31 -3.34 -15.69
CA ILE A 729 27.87 -3.09 -15.73
C ILE A 729 27.22 -3.89 -14.62
N PHE A 730 26.55 -3.20 -13.71
CA PHE A 730 25.65 -3.82 -12.73
C PHE A 730 24.23 -3.82 -13.26
N ARG A 731 23.57 -4.98 -13.13
CA ARG A 731 22.19 -5.23 -13.52
C ARG A 731 21.46 -5.96 -12.41
N LEU A 732 20.15 -5.88 -12.42
CA LEU A 732 19.31 -6.76 -11.60
C LEU A 732 19.73 -8.23 -11.80
N GLY A 733 19.82 -8.99 -10.70
CA GLY A 733 20.21 -10.39 -10.70
C GLY A 733 21.70 -10.67 -10.80
N ASN A 734 22.58 -9.67 -10.92
CA ASN A 734 24.01 -9.92 -10.87
C ASN A 734 24.41 -10.45 -9.49
N ARG A 735 25.17 -11.52 -9.46
CA ARG A 735 25.80 -12.00 -8.23
C ARG A 735 27.00 -11.13 -7.90
N VAL A 736 27.07 -10.67 -6.68
CA VAL A 736 28.14 -9.81 -6.17
C VAL A 736 28.58 -10.27 -4.80
N ARG A 737 29.84 -10.04 -4.48
CA ARG A 737 30.36 -10.23 -3.12
C ARG A 737 30.47 -8.87 -2.46
N VAL A 738 29.87 -8.75 -1.28
CA VAL A 738 29.78 -7.49 -0.55
C VAL A 738 30.28 -7.68 0.89
N LYS A 739 30.77 -6.59 1.46
CA LYS A 739 31.16 -6.49 2.87
C LYS A 739 30.22 -5.53 3.58
N LEU A 740 29.68 -5.94 4.73
CA LEU A 740 28.84 -5.08 5.56
C LEU A 740 29.72 -4.00 6.22
N ILE A 741 29.41 -2.74 5.95
CA ILE A 741 30.14 -1.59 6.49
C ILE A 741 29.44 -0.99 7.69
N SER A 742 28.13 -0.84 7.62
CA SER A 742 27.33 -0.28 8.71
C SER A 742 25.92 -0.86 8.76
N ALA A 743 25.36 -0.87 9.97
CA ALA A 743 23.99 -1.22 10.26
C ALA A 743 23.36 -0.09 11.09
N ASP A 744 22.56 0.75 10.46
CA ASP A 744 21.93 1.91 11.09
C ASP A 744 20.54 1.51 11.59
N ILE A 745 20.41 1.31 12.89
CA ILE A 745 19.17 0.89 13.54
C ILE A 745 18.10 1.97 13.44
N VAL A 746 18.45 3.24 13.61
CA VAL A 746 17.49 4.37 13.59
C VAL A 746 16.85 4.51 12.23
N HIS A 747 17.65 4.47 11.16
CA HIS A 747 17.15 4.59 9.80
C HIS A 747 16.80 3.23 9.17
N ARG A 748 17.01 2.13 9.87
CA ARG A 748 16.78 0.74 9.41
C ARG A 748 17.48 0.44 8.09
N LYS A 749 18.79 0.78 7.98
CA LYS A 749 19.55 0.66 6.75
C LYS A 749 20.85 -0.12 6.94
N LEU A 750 21.15 -0.96 5.95
CA LEU A 750 22.44 -1.61 5.81
C LEU A 750 23.23 -0.95 4.69
N GLU A 751 24.52 -0.69 4.94
CA GLU A 751 25.43 -0.21 3.93
C GLU A 751 26.52 -1.25 3.65
N PHE A 752 26.68 -1.57 2.39
CA PHE A 752 27.68 -2.52 1.89
C PHE A 752 28.76 -1.84 1.06
N SER A 753 29.91 -2.47 0.98
CA SER A 753 30.93 -2.18 -0.04
C SER A 753 31.17 -3.41 -0.90
N LEU A 754 31.53 -3.22 -2.18
CA LEU A 754 31.92 -4.31 -3.06
C LEU A 754 33.28 -4.89 -2.64
N VAL A 755 33.39 -6.23 -2.62
CA VAL A 755 34.66 -6.94 -2.38
C VAL A 755 35.22 -7.39 -3.71
N GLY A 756 36.51 -6.96 -4.01
CA GLY A 756 37.15 -7.25 -5.27
C GLY A 756 36.86 -6.25 -6.39
N THR A 757 37.63 -6.25 -7.43
CA THR A 757 37.61 -5.23 -8.48
C THR A 757 36.69 -5.54 -9.65
N ASN A 758 35.98 -6.70 -9.70
CA ASN A 758 35.25 -7.15 -10.90
C ASN A 758 34.01 -8.02 -10.59
N ASN A 759 33.12 -7.55 -9.71
CA ASN A 759 31.89 -8.29 -9.40
C ASN A 759 30.70 -7.94 -10.31
N GLY A 760 30.88 -7.19 -11.39
CA GLY A 760 29.89 -6.96 -12.42
C GLY A 760 30.23 -7.68 -13.73
N ASP A 761 29.28 -7.74 -14.65
CA ASP A 761 29.53 -8.22 -16.00
C ASP A 761 30.60 -7.33 -16.69
N THR A 762 31.72 -7.90 -17.12
CA THR A 762 32.67 -7.17 -17.96
C THR A 762 32.06 -6.96 -19.34
N VAL A 763 32.19 -5.73 -19.86
CA VAL A 763 31.71 -5.41 -21.21
C VAL A 763 32.60 -6.16 -22.21
N SER A 764 32.13 -7.33 -22.68
CA SER A 764 32.83 -8.04 -23.75
C SER A 764 32.78 -7.20 -25.04
N LYS A 765 33.90 -7.24 -25.81
CA LYS A 765 34.08 -6.47 -27.06
C LYS A 765 33.05 -6.75 -28.14
N GLU A 766 32.25 -7.77 -28.00
CA GLU A 766 31.22 -8.18 -28.98
C GLU A 766 29.99 -7.26 -29.05
N LYS A 767 29.74 -6.36 -28.08
CA LYS A 767 28.57 -5.49 -28.06
C LYS A 767 28.68 -4.16 -28.80
N ASN A 768 29.79 -3.88 -29.50
CA ASN A 768 29.87 -2.73 -30.42
C ASN A 768 28.92 -2.84 -31.63
N HIS A 769 28.40 -4.02 -31.94
CA HIS A 769 27.37 -4.21 -32.99
C HIS A 769 25.97 -3.66 -32.59
N LEU A 770 25.65 -3.63 -31.34
CA LEU A 770 24.33 -3.10 -30.87
C LEU A 770 24.28 -1.56 -30.88
N LYS A 771 25.41 -0.89 -30.51
CA LYS A 771 25.52 0.58 -30.64
C LYS A 771 25.42 1.07 -32.09
N TYR A 772 25.93 0.28 -33.04
CA TYR A 772 25.89 0.63 -34.47
C TYR A 772 24.49 0.52 -35.08
N ASN A 773 23.71 -0.44 -34.64
CA ASN A 773 22.32 -0.64 -35.12
C ASN A 773 21.33 0.40 -34.54
N PHE A 774 21.51 0.85 -33.29
CA PHE A 774 20.69 1.92 -32.70
C PHE A 774 20.94 3.27 -33.39
N ARG A 775 22.20 3.63 -33.69
CA ARG A 775 22.49 4.85 -34.49
C ARG A 775 21.91 4.77 -35.89
N LYS A 776 21.91 3.60 -36.55
CA LYS A 776 21.31 3.43 -37.90
C LYS A 776 19.78 3.48 -37.87
N LYS A 777 19.12 2.95 -36.83
CA LYS A 777 17.65 3.02 -36.69
C LYS A 777 17.18 4.43 -36.33
N SER A 778 17.85 5.14 -35.43
CA SER A 778 17.54 6.53 -35.12
C SER A 778 17.80 7.48 -36.30
N MET A 779 18.84 7.24 -37.10
CA MET A 779 19.06 7.99 -38.35
C MET A 779 18.05 7.61 -39.47
N LYS A 780 17.53 6.36 -39.51
CA LYS A 780 16.48 6.00 -40.47
C LYS A 780 15.14 6.62 -40.09
N ASN A 781 14.80 6.66 -38.81
CA ASN A 781 13.55 7.31 -38.36
C ASN A 781 13.62 8.83 -38.53
N LYS A 782 14.75 9.50 -38.25
CA LYS A 782 14.92 10.92 -38.58
C LYS A 782 14.90 11.24 -40.08
N LYS A 783 15.29 10.29 -40.96
CA LYS A 783 15.14 10.46 -42.43
C LYS A 783 13.70 10.18 -42.88
N PHE A 784 12.95 9.31 -42.19
CA PHE A 784 11.55 9.02 -42.53
C PHE A 784 10.63 10.20 -42.16
N ASP A 785 10.84 10.82 -41.01
CA ASP A 785 10.10 12.00 -40.57
C ASP A 785 10.42 13.24 -41.42
N LYS A 786 11.67 13.42 -41.85
CA LYS A 786 12.00 14.49 -42.81
C LYS A 786 11.36 14.29 -44.16
N ARG A 787 11.12 13.05 -44.63
CA ARG A 787 10.41 12.80 -45.90
C ARG A 787 8.90 13.00 -45.76
N LYS A 788 8.27 12.67 -44.62
CA LYS A 788 6.87 12.96 -44.33
C LYS A 788 6.58 14.45 -44.27
N ASN A 789 7.43 15.23 -43.58
CA ASN A 789 7.27 16.69 -43.53
C ASN A 789 7.57 17.38 -44.85
N HIS A 790 8.40 16.81 -45.73
CA HIS A 790 8.65 17.39 -47.05
C HIS A 790 7.51 17.09 -48.02
N ASN A 791 6.82 15.97 -47.89
CA ASN A 791 5.64 15.64 -48.71
C ASN A 791 4.41 16.44 -48.28
N GLN A 792 4.22 16.70 -46.96
CA GLN A 792 3.12 17.57 -46.50
C GLN A 792 3.32 19.04 -46.90
N MET A 793 4.57 19.55 -46.96
CA MET A 793 4.82 20.89 -47.49
C MET A 793 4.65 20.99 -48.99
N SER A 794 4.86 19.93 -49.79
CA SER A 794 4.65 19.91 -51.23
C SER A 794 3.16 19.90 -51.58
N ASP A 795 2.33 19.25 -50.81
CA ASP A 795 0.88 19.17 -51.00
C ASP A 795 0.17 20.48 -50.61
N ILE A 796 0.66 21.20 -49.61
CA ILE A 796 0.17 22.54 -49.23
C ILE A 796 0.51 23.57 -50.33
N LYS A 797 1.68 23.45 -50.99
CA LYS A 797 2.03 24.34 -52.10
C LYS A 797 1.27 24.01 -53.40
N ARG A 798 0.87 22.76 -53.64
CA ARG A 798 0.00 22.41 -54.77
C ARG A 798 -1.45 22.82 -54.56
N GLY A 799 -1.97 22.81 -53.35
CA GLY A 799 -3.32 23.31 -53.03
C GLY A 799 -3.47 24.84 -53.26
N ARG A 800 -2.44 25.62 -52.89
CA ARG A 800 -2.46 27.11 -53.11
C ARG A 800 -2.33 27.54 -54.57
N LYS A 801 -1.75 26.71 -55.47
CA LYS A 801 -1.69 27.04 -56.91
C LYS A 801 -3.00 26.70 -57.65
N ARG A 802 -3.86 25.83 -57.13
CA ARG A 802 -5.19 25.49 -57.74
C ARG A 802 -6.27 26.53 -57.38
N HIS A 803 -6.12 27.26 -56.28
CA HIS A 803 -7.09 28.33 -55.88
C HIS A 803 -6.83 29.69 -56.54
N ARG A 804 -5.63 29.84 -57.17
CA ARG A 804 -5.33 31.09 -57.92
C ARG A 804 -5.69 31.02 -59.42
N LYS A 805 -6.12 29.87 -59.94
CA LYS A 805 -6.56 29.72 -61.39
C LYS A 805 -8.08 29.60 -61.54
N LYS A 806 -8.87 29.88 -60.49
CA LYS A 806 -10.33 29.97 -60.59
C LYS A 806 -10.91 31.35 -60.25
N ARG A 807 -10.04 32.37 -60.23
CA ARG A 807 -10.45 33.79 -60.18
C ARG A 807 -9.61 34.62 -61.15
N SER A 808 -9.73 34.33 -62.42
CA SER A 808 -9.50 35.23 -63.57
C SER A 808 -10.33 34.68 -64.70
#